data_4d78636e2b2044ea201f20a6398c547b
#
_entry.id   4d78636e2b2044ea201f20a6398c547b
#
_cell.length_a   1.000
_cell.length_b   1.000
_cell.length_c   1.000
_cell.angle_alpha   90.00
_cell.angle_beta   90.00
_cell.angle_gamma   90.00
#
_symmetry.space_group_name_H-M   'P 1'
#
loop_
_entity.id
_entity.type
_entity.pdbx_description
1 polymer ?
#
loop_
_entity_poly.entity_id
_entity_poly.type
_entity_poly.pdbx_seq_one_letter_code
_entity_poly.pdbx_strand_id
1 'polypeptide(L)'
;MSLETKEYAKRLVEQMTLEEKISQMRYESPAIERLHIPAYNWWNEALHGVARSGVATMFPQAIALAATFDEELIEKIGDVVSTEGRAKFEAYSGRGDRGIYKGLTFWAPNINIFRDPRWGRGHETYGEDPCLTAKLGCAYIRGIQGKDPDHLKAAACAKHFAVHSGPEALRHEFDAKVSLHDLYDTYLYAFKRCVKDAGVEAVMGAYNRVNGEPACGSKTLLQDILREQFGFEGHVVSDCWAILDFHEHHHVTKTVEESAAMAVNHGCDLNCRKAFLYLSRACEQGLVEEKTITEAVERLMDVRIRLGMMEDYPSPYANIPYDVVECPEHIALSLEASKRSMVLLKNDNHFLPLKQEQVHTIAVIGPNANSRAALVGNYEGTSSRYITPLEGIQEYTGEKTRVLYAQGCHLYKDQVEFLGEPKDRFKEALIAAERADVIVMCLGLDAGIEGEEGDAGNEYASGDKLGLKLPGLQQELLEAVAAVGKPIVLTVLAGSALDLSWAQEHAQIRAILDCWYPGARGGKAIAEALFGEFSPCGKLPVTFYEGTEFLPDFTDYSMAGRTYRYTDRHVLYPFGYGLTYSQIRYSDAHADVTDFGILEPVTVHVTVENTGTYPVQEAVQVYVRFSEREAYDPGYQLKGIRSVALECGEKKEVCITLSTRDFALISEEGKCLVHPGSYEIAVGGQQPDERSSRLTGQTVSTLFICKTGNVTEVEY
;
A
#
# COMPACT_ATOMS: atom_id res chain seq x y z
N MET A 1 -8.77 25.24 -1.87
CA MET A 1 -7.61 26.15 -1.60
C MET A 1 -8.13 27.58 -1.61
N SER A 2 -7.81 28.36 -0.59
CA SER A 2 -8.25 29.76 -0.55
C SER A 2 -7.45 30.59 -1.55
N LEU A 3 -8.11 31.62 -2.10
CA LEU A 3 -7.43 32.64 -2.92
C LEU A 3 -6.34 33.38 -2.13
N GLU A 4 -6.49 33.45 -0.81
CA GLU A 4 -5.58 34.20 0.10
C GLU A 4 -4.17 33.62 0.14
N THR A 5 -4.01 32.30 0.30
CA THR A 5 -2.69 31.64 0.34
C THR A 5 -1.98 31.70 -1.00
N LYS A 6 -2.72 31.52 -2.11
CA LYS A 6 -2.17 31.66 -3.47
C LYS A 6 -1.71 33.10 -3.78
N GLU A 7 -2.50 34.10 -3.39
CA GLU A 7 -2.11 35.48 -3.55
C GLU A 7 -0.91 35.87 -2.66
N TYR A 8 -0.83 35.28 -1.46
CA TYR A 8 0.35 35.48 -0.60
C TYR A 8 1.60 34.85 -1.24
N ALA A 9 1.51 33.62 -1.72
CA ALA A 9 2.58 32.92 -2.43
C ALA A 9 3.08 33.75 -3.62
N LYS A 10 2.17 34.29 -4.44
CA LYS A 10 2.48 35.12 -5.61
C LYS A 10 3.24 36.39 -5.20
N ARG A 11 2.74 37.16 -4.21
CA ARG A 11 3.43 38.37 -3.71
C ARG A 11 4.82 38.04 -3.16
N LEU A 12 5.02 36.88 -2.56
CA LEU A 12 6.31 36.48 -2.03
C LEU A 12 7.28 36.13 -3.16
N VAL A 13 6.82 35.38 -4.18
CA VAL A 13 7.63 34.96 -5.32
C VAL A 13 7.98 36.12 -6.25
N GLU A 14 7.11 37.14 -6.40
CA GLU A 14 7.40 38.37 -7.14
C GLU A 14 8.61 39.12 -6.59
N GLN A 15 8.96 38.94 -5.33
CA GLN A 15 10.12 39.57 -4.69
C GLN A 15 11.41 38.76 -4.86
N MET A 16 11.34 37.52 -5.35
CA MET A 16 12.52 36.66 -5.53
C MET A 16 13.26 36.95 -6.82
N THR A 17 14.61 36.88 -6.78
CA THR A 17 15.42 36.84 -8.00
C THR A 17 15.24 35.46 -8.69
N LEU A 18 15.66 35.35 -9.95
CA LEU A 18 15.60 34.06 -10.68
C LEU A 18 16.40 32.97 -9.96
N GLU A 19 17.58 33.28 -9.45
CA GLU A 19 18.41 32.34 -8.70
C GLU A 19 17.73 31.88 -7.40
N GLU A 20 17.08 32.81 -6.69
CA GLU A 20 16.30 32.47 -5.50
C GLU A 20 15.13 31.56 -5.84
N LYS A 21 14.36 31.83 -6.92
CA LYS A 21 13.28 30.98 -7.41
C LYS A 21 13.80 29.58 -7.70
N ILE A 22 14.84 29.42 -8.50
CA ILE A 22 15.44 28.13 -8.86
C ILE A 22 15.93 27.39 -7.60
N SER A 23 16.48 28.12 -6.61
CA SER A 23 16.92 27.48 -5.37
C SER A 23 15.81 26.82 -4.58
N GLN A 24 14.57 27.31 -4.68
CA GLN A 24 13.39 26.75 -4.01
C GLN A 24 12.80 25.53 -4.72
N MET A 25 13.17 25.26 -5.97
CA MET A 25 12.70 24.13 -6.77
C MET A 25 13.50 22.84 -6.53
N ARG A 26 14.34 22.82 -5.52
CA ARG A 26 15.15 21.65 -5.14
C ARG A 26 14.64 21.07 -3.82
N TYR A 27 14.78 19.77 -3.65
CA TYR A 27 14.40 19.08 -2.41
C TYR A 27 15.09 19.66 -1.16
N GLU A 28 16.28 20.22 -1.31
CA GLU A 28 17.02 21.00 -0.33
C GLU A 28 16.87 22.49 -0.66
N SER A 29 15.82 23.14 -0.19
CA SER A 29 15.57 24.56 -0.40
C SER A 29 16.30 25.38 0.67
N PRO A 30 17.25 26.28 0.30
CA PRO A 30 17.93 27.14 1.25
C PRO A 30 16.99 28.21 1.81
N ALA A 31 17.37 28.83 2.93
CA ALA A 31 16.70 30.03 3.43
C ALA A 31 16.88 31.22 2.49
N ILE A 32 15.86 32.09 2.43
CA ILE A 32 15.96 33.41 1.82
C ILE A 32 15.75 34.41 2.95
N GLU A 33 16.84 34.76 3.64
CA GLU A 33 16.82 35.54 4.88
C GLU A 33 16.10 36.91 4.73
N ARG A 34 16.33 37.63 3.61
CA ARG A 34 15.69 38.91 3.34
C ARG A 34 14.17 38.86 3.15
N LEU A 35 13.62 37.67 2.89
CA LEU A 35 12.18 37.42 2.73
C LEU A 35 11.59 36.60 3.89
N HIS A 36 12.39 36.38 4.94
CA HIS A 36 12.00 35.58 6.11
C HIS A 36 11.51 34.17 5.74
N ILE A 37 12.02 33.58 4.63
CA ILE A 37 11.72 32.24 4.19
C ILE A 37 12.73 31.27 4.82
N PRO A 38 12.34 30.33 5.70
CA PRO A 38 13.28 29.41 6.31
C PRO A 38 13.78 28.37 5.32
N ALA A 39 14.95 27.76 5.58
CA ALA A 39 15.39 26.57 4.86
C ALA A 39 14.40 25.41 5.08
N TYR A 40 14.27 24.55 4.07
CA TYR A 40 13.36 23.43 4.13
C TYR A 40 13.87 22.23 3.31
N ASN A 41 13.70 21.01 3.84
CA ASN A 41 13.96 19.79 3.11
C ASN A 41 12.64 19.09 2.81
N TRP A 42 12.36 18.88 1.52
CA TRP A 42 11.11 18.30 1.02
C TRP A 42 11.07 16.78 1.10
N TRP A 43 12.22 16.13 1.25
CA TRP A 43 12.30 14.68 1.29
C TRP A 43 12.00 14.14 2.68
N ASN A 44 10.78 13.68 2.85
CA ASN A 44 10.34 13.05 4.09
C ASN A 44 9.45 11.84 3.74
N GLU A 45 9.55 10.79 4.52
CA GLU A 45 8.83 9.54 4.30
C GLU A 45 7.95 9.21 5.49
N ALA A 46 6.74 8.72 5.20
CA ALA A 46 5.79 8.33 6.23
C ALA A 46 4.77 7.32 5.67
N LEU A 47 5.25 6.19 5.16
CA LEU A 47 4.40 5.19 4.52
C LEU A 47 3.50 4.45 5.53
N HIS A 48 4.07 4.07 6.70
CA HIS A 48 3.35 3.39 7.78
C HIS A 48 3.85 3.82 9.18
N GLY A 49 4.18 5.08 9.31
CA GLY A 49 4.79 5.77 10.45
C GLY A 49 5.83 6.76 9.94
N VAL A 50 6.21 7.75 10.76
CA VAL A 50 7.26 8.70 10.37
C VAL A 50 8.58 7.95 10.21
N ALA A 51 9.09 7.92 8.99
CA ALA A 51 10.23 7.08 8.63
C ALA A 51 11.58 7.81 8.73
N ARG A 52 12.64 7.05 8.96
CA ARG A 52 14.06 7.47 8.89
C ARG A 52 14.40 8.70 9.74
N SER A 53 13.57 9.01 10.72
CA SER A 53 13.69 10.19 11.60
C SER A 53 13.71 9.81 13.09
N GLY A 54 14.25 8.65 13.44
CA GLY A 54 14.26 8.14 14.81
C GLY A 54 12.94 7.52 15.22
N VAL A 55 12.60 7.64 16.52
CA VAL A 55 11.45 6.97 17.13
C VAL A 55 10.13 7.49 16.58
N ALA A 56 9.22 6.56 16.22
CA ALA A 56 7.86 6.81 15.80
C ALA A 56 7.00 5.56 16.02
N THR A 57 5.69 5.73 16.10
CA THR A 57 4.77 4.58 16.06
C THR A 57 4.86 3.89 14.72
N MET A 58 5.24 2.60 14.73
CA MET A 58 5.36 1.79 13.51
C MET A 58 4.13 0.90 13.36
N PHE A 59 3.32 1.23 12.37
CA PHE A 59 2.15 0.47 11.94
C PHE A 59 2.55 -0.72 11.06
N PRO A 60 1.63 -1.67 10.79
CA PRO A 60 1.82 -2.63 9.71
C PRO A 60 2.12 -1.93 8.38
N GLN A 61 2.84 -2.61 7.49
CA GLN A 61 3.13 -2.09 6.15
C GLN A 61 1.83 -1.88 5.33
N ALA A 62 1.89 -1.02 4.31
CA ALA A 62 0.72 -0.64 3.52
C ALA A 62 -0.10 -1.82 2.99
N ILE A 63 0.56 -2.89 2.49
CA ILE A 63 -0.11 -4.10 2.03
C ILE A 63 -0.88 -4.82 3.15
N ALA A 64 -0.34 -4.83 4.36
CA ALA A 64 -1.02 -5.36 5.54
C ALA A 64 -2.21 -4.47 5.93
N LEU A 65 -2.03 -3.15 5.89
CA LEU A 65 -3.12 -2.20 6.13
C LEU A 65 -4.24 -2.38 5.10
N ALA A 66 -3.90 -2.68 3.85
CA ALA A 66 -4.89 -2.97 2.80
C ALA A 66 -5.74 -4.20 3.12
N ALA A 67 -5.18 -5.22 3.75
CA ALA A 67 -5.91 -6.41 4.16
C ALA A 67 -7.04 -6.14 5.17
N THR A 68 -7.06 -4.97 5.80
CA THR A 68 -8.16 -4.57 6.71
C THR A 68 -9.45 -4.18 5.99
N PHE A 69 -9.39 -3.78 4.73
CA PHE A 69 -10.53 -3.27 3.95
C PHE A 69 -11.32 -2.18 4.71
N ASP A 70 -10.63 -1.31 5.44
CA ASP A 70 -11.22 -0.35 6.38
C ASP A 70 -10.69 1.08 6.20
N GLU A 71 -11.46 1.91 5.49
CA GLU A 71 -11.13 3.32 5.25
C GLU A 71 -11.00 4.14 6.55
N GLU A 72 -11.85 3.87 7.55
CA GLU A 72 -11.83 4.65 8.81
C GLU A 72 -10.56 4.37 9.62
N LEU A 73 -10.10 3.11 9.65
CA LEU A 73 -8.86 2.74 10.29
C LEU A 73 -7.66 3.41 9.61
N ILE A 74 -7.62 3.40 8.27
CA ILE A 74 -6.53 4.00 7.51
C ILE A 74 -6.47 5.52 7.70
N GLU A 75 -7.63 6.19 7.73
CA GLU A 75 -7.70 7.64 8.02
C GLU A 75 -7.16 7.97 9.42
N LYS A 76 -7.53 7.19 10.44
CA LYS A 76 -7.00 7.33 11.81
C LYS A 76 -5.48 7.12 11.87
N ILE A 77 -4.96 6.15 11.13
CA ILE A 77 -3.51 5.89 11.05
C ILE A 77 -2.80 7.11 10.41
N GLY A 78 -3.32 7.63 9.30
CA GLY A 78 -2.78 8.84 8.68
C GLY A 78 -2.80 10.05 9.63
N ASP A 79 -3.85 10.21 10.43
CA ASP A 79 -3.94 11.26 11.45
C ASP A 79 -2.89 11.12 12.56
N VAL A 80 -2.64 9.90 13.05
CA VAL A 80 -1.55 9.63 14.02
C VAL A 80 -0.19 9.94 13.41
N VAL A 81 0.08 9.46 12.19
CA VAL A 81 1.35 9.68 11.50
C VAL A 81 1.65 11.17 11.32
N SER A 82 0.67 11.95 10.89
CA SER A 82 0.82 13.41 10.73
C SER A 82 0.93 14.15 12.07
N THR A 83 0.26 13.66 13.13
CA THR A 83 0.39 14.19 14.50
C THR A 83 1.83 14.02 15.01
N GLU A 84 2.38 12.81 14.92
CA GLU A 84 3.77 12.55 15.29
C GLU A 84 4.76 13.31 14.41
N GLY A 85 4.47 13.41 13.10
CA GLY A 85 5.25 14.22 12.16
C GLY A 85 5.33 15.68 12.56
N ARG A 86 4.21 16.30 12.96
CA ARG A 86 4.17 17.67 13.48
C ARG A 86 4.99 17.82 14.76
N ALA A 87 4.77 16.97 15.75
CA ALA A 87 5.51 17.02 17.00
C ALA A 87 7.03 16.93 16.79
N LYS A 88 7.47 16.09 15.87
CA LYS A 88 8.89 15.93 15.49
C LYS A 88 9.42 17.14 14.75
N PHE A 89 8.68 17.67 13.78
CA PHE A 89 9.05 18.86 13.02
C PHE A 89 9.28 20.07 13.94
N GLU A 90 8.37 20.33 14.86
CA GLU A 90 8.49 21.43 15.82
C GLU A 90 9.72 21.24 16.74
N ALA A 91 9.90 20.02 17.26
CA ALA A 91 11.02 19.69 18.14
C ALA A 91 12.39 19.82 17.46
N TYR A 92 12.52 19.41 16.21
CA TYR A 92 13.75 19.52 15.43
C TYR A 92 14.00 20.95 14.96
N SER A 93 12.98 21.61 14.40
CA SER A 93 13.06 23.00 13.91
C SER A 93 13.41 23.98 15.03
N GLY A 94 12.85 23.79 16.23
CA GLY A 94 13.18 24.57 17.42
C GLY A 94 14.65 24.41 17.89
N ARG A 95 15.36 23.41 17.39
CA ARG A 95 16.80 23.16 17.60
C ARG A 95 17.66 23.51 16.38
N GLY A 96 17.07 24.12 15.35
CA GLY A 96 17.76 24.49 14.11
C GLY A 96 17.99 23.32 13.14
N ASP A 97 17.43 22.15 13.40
CA ASP A 97 17.55 20.98 12.52
C ASP A 97 16.36 20.89 11.55
N ARG A 98 16.61 21.26 10.31
CA ARG A 98 15.65 21.24 9.20
C ARG A 98 16.14 20.35 8.04
N GLY A 99 16.91 19.33 8.37
CA GLY A 99 17.48 18.39 7.40
C GLY A 99 16.47 17.40 6.81
N ILE A 100 16.99 16.47 6.01
CA ILE A 100 16.22 15.38 5.40
C ILE A 100 15.46 14.56 6.46
N TYR A 101 14.25 14.09 6.13
CA TYR A 101 13.34 13.31 6.97
C TYR A 101 12.75 14.02 8.20
N LYS A 102 12.87 15.36 8.28
CA LYS A 102 12.43 16.16 9.43
C LYS A 102 11.39 17.23 9.08
N GLY A 103 10.86 17.18 7.86
CA GLY A 103 9.82 18.07 7.35
C GLY A 103 8.41 17.47 7.46
N LEU A 104 7.48 18.11 6.75
CA LEU A 104 6.05 17.85 6.77
C LEU A 104 5.47 17.49 5.40
N THR A 105 6.31 17.35 4.39
CA THR A 105 5.92 16.91 3.04
C THR A 105 6.26 15.43 2.91
N PHE A 106 5.28 14.55 3.19
CA PHE A 106 5.48 13.11 3.19
C PHE A 106 5.28 12.53 1.79
N TRP A 107 6.29 11.85 1.26
CA TRP A 107 6.23 11.18 -0.03
C TRP A 107 5.53 9.82 0.07
N ALA A 108 4.29 9.87 0.50
CA ALA A 108 3.35 8.76 0.70
C ALA A 108 1.90 9.29 0.53
N PRO A 109 0.96 8.40 0.13
CA PRO A 109 1.05 6.95 -0.04
C PRO A 109 1.59 6.51 -1.42
N ASN A 110 2.06 5.24 -1.50
CA ASN A 110 2.30 4.56 -2.77
C ASN A 110 0.98 3.93 -3.24
N ILE A 111 0.39 4.48 -4.31
CA ILE A 111 -0.89 4.05 -4.87
C ILE A 111 -0.75 3.38 -6.24
N ASN A 112 0.45 2.89 -6.56
CA ASN A 112 0.65 2.03 -7.72
C ASN A 112 -0.06 0.68 -7.52
N ILE A 113 -0.46 0.06 -8.62
CA ILE A 113 -1.15 -1.23 -8.60
C ILE A 113 -0.13 -2.37 -8.52
N PHE A 114 -0.28 -3.25 -7.54
CA PHE A 114 0.54 -4.45 -7.36
C PHE A 114 0.14 -5.51 -8.42
N ARG A 115 0.40 -5.21 -9.71
CA ARG A 115 0.00 -6.05 -10.85
C ARG A 115 0.73 -7.38 -10.95
N ASP A 116 1.94 -7.47 -10.41
CA ASP A 116 2.80 -8.65 -10.51
C ASP A 116 3.40 -9.00 -9.15
N PRO A 117 3.18 -10.22 -8.63
CA PRO A 117 3.63 -10.61 -7.29
C PRO A 117 5.16 -10.69 -7.14
N ARG A 118 5.92 -10.59 -8.23
CA ARG A 118 7.39 -10.54 -8.21
C ARG A 118 7.93 -9.16 -7.83
N TRP A 119 7.15 -8.11 -7.98
CA TRP A 119 7.59 -6.73 -7.71
C TRP A 119 7.94 -6.51 -6.24
N GLY A 120 9.21 -6.17 -5.96
CA GLY A 120 9.73 -6.02 -4.60
C GLY A 120 9.07 -4.90 -3.80
N ARG A 121 8.71 -3.77 -4.44
CA ARG A 121 8.00 -2.65 -3.79
C ARG A 121 6.49 -2.83 -3.69
N GLY A 122 5.97 -3.98 -4.13
CA GLY A 122 4.53 -4.28 -4.03
C GLY A 122 3.99 -4.15 -2.61
N HIS A 123 4.78 -4.48 -1.60
CA HIS A 123 4.40 -4.35 -0.20
C HIS A 123 4.17 -2.91 0.27
N GLU A 124 4.68 -1.90 -0.47
CA GLU A 124 4.44 -0.49 -0.19
C GLU A 124 3.04 -0.02 -0.63
N THR A 125 2.29 -0.85 -1.35
CA THR A 125 1.02 -0.50 -1.99
C THR A 125 -0.19 -1.04 -1.24
N TYR A 126 -1.39 -0.61 -1.65
CA TYR A 126 -2.66 -1.14 -1.15
C TYR A 126 -3.19 -2.32 -1.99
N GLY A 127 -2.33 -3.00 -2.75
CA GLY A 127 -2.64 -4.23 -3.47
C GLY A 127 -2.94 -4.06 -4.95
N GLU A 128 -3.66 -5.04 -5.50
CA GLU A 128 -3.84 -5.18 -6.95
C GLU A 128 -5.12 -4.53 -7.50
N ASP A 129 -6.04 -4.12 -6.62
CA ASP A 129 -7.33 -3.57 -7.04
C ASP A 129 -7.35 -2.04 -7.04
N PRO A 130 -7.73 -1.39 -8.16
CA PRO A 130 -7.76 0.06 -8.27
C PRO A 130 -8.74 0.75 -7.31
N CYS A 131 -9.91 0.14 -7.05
CA CYS A 131 -10.92 0.71 -6.16
C CYS A 131 -10.46 0.64 -4.70
N LEU A 132 -9.94 -0.51 -4.24
CA LEU A 132 -9.38 -0.66 -2.90
C LEU A 132 -8.22 0.32 -2.69
N THR A 133 -7.29 0.37 -3.64
CA THR A 133 -6.15 1.30 -3.60
C THR A 133 -6.60 2.76 -3.53
N ALA A 134 -7.60 3.15 -4.32
CA ALA A 134 -8.15 4.51 -4.30
C ALA A 134 -8.80 4.85 -2.97
N LYS A 135 -9.65 3.98 -2.43
CA LYS A 135 -10.36 4.20 -1.17
C LYS A 135 -9.39 4.35 0.01
N LEU A 136 -8.45 3.42 0.15
CA LEU A 136 -7.47 3.44 1.24
C LEU A 136 -6.44 4.55 1.06
N GLY A 137 -5.98 4.80 -0.16
CA GLY A 137 -5.10 5.93 -0.48
C GLY A 137 -5.74 7.28 -0.15
N CYS A 138 -7.00 7.49 -0.54
CA CYS A 138 -7.76 8.69 -0.17
C CYS A 138 -7.93 8.84 1.35
N ALA A 139 -8.23 7.75 2.06
CA ALA A 139 -8.37 7.76 3.50
C ALA A 139 -7.04 8.15 4.19
N TYR A 140 -5.93 7.58 3.76
CA TYR A 140 -4.61 7.91 4.27
C TYR A 140 -4.25 9.38 4.03
N ILE A 141 -4.49 9.90 2.81
CA ILE A 141 -4.26 11.29 2.44
C ILE A 141 -5.06 12.24 3.34
N ARG A 142 -6.37 11.96 3.55
CA ARG A 142 -7.20 12.77 4.45
C ARG A 142 -6.67 12.78 5.88
N GLY A 143 -6.23 11.65 6.40
CA GLY A 143 -5.60 11.55 7.72
C GLY A 143 -4.30 12.36 7.80
N ILE A 144 -3.44 12.27 6.79
CA ILE A 144 -2.18 13.02 6.72
C ILE A 144 -2.43 14.53 6.64
N GLN A 145 -3.33 14.96 5.76
CA GLN A 145 -3.51 16.40 5.46
C GLN A 145 -4.42 17.13 6.46
N GLY A 146 -5.26 16.38 7.18
CA GLY A 146 -6.28 16.97 8.05
C GLY A 146 -7.49 17.48 7.27
N LYS A 147 -8.37 18.23 7.96
CA LYS A 147 -9.68 18.63 7.40
C LYS A 147 -9.72 20.04 6.83
N ASP A 148 -8.72 20.86 7.15
CA ASP A 148 -8.65 22.25 6.70
C ASP A 148 -7.70 22.37 5.50
N PRO A 149 -8.22 22.63 4.29
CA PRO A 149 -7.40 22.73 3.10
C PRO A 149 -6.43 23.93 3.11
N ASP A 150 -6.71 24.95 3.93
CA ASP A 150 -5.89 26.16 4.04
C ASP A 150 -4.81 26.03 5.11
N HIS A 151 -4.95 25.08 6.04
CA HIS A 151 -3.98 24.74 7.07
C HIS A 151 -3.69 23.25 7.08
N LEU A 152 -2.77 22.83 6.23
CA LEU A 152 -2.39 21.42 6.16
C LEU A 152 -1.70 20.97 7.44
N LYS A 153 -2.11 19.81 7.98
CA LYS A 153 -1.43 19.16 9.09
C LYS A 153 -0.07 18.63 8.65
N ALA A 154 -0.04 17.94 7.51
CA ALA A 154 1.14 17.61 6.71
C ALA A 154 0.71 17.52 5.25
N ALA A 155 1.63 17.50 4.30
CA ALA A 155 1.33 17.34 2.90
C ALA A 155 1.58 15.88 2.49
N ALA A 156 0.57 15.22 1.90
CA ALA A 156 0.69 13.89 1.32
C ALA A 156 1.12 13.97 -0.15
N CYS A 157 1.77 12.92 -0.64
CA CYS A 157 2.22 12.81 -2.02
C CYS A 157 1.83 11.45 -2.61
N ALA A 158 0.92 11.45 -3.57
CA ALA A 158 0.56 10.24 -4.30
C ALA A 158 1.68 9.84 -5.27
N LYS A 159 2.18 8.61 -5.16
CA LYS A 159 3.31 8.13 -5.95
C LYS A 159 3.08 6.71 -6.47
N HIS A 160 3.75 6.32 -7.55
CA HIS A 160 4.58 7.07 -8.50
C HIS A 160 3.78 7.25 -9.80
N PHE A 161 3.59 8.47 -10.23
CA PHE A 161 2.77 8.83 -11.39
C PHE A 161 3.60 8.77 -12.68
N ALA A 162 3.38 7.81 -13.60
CA ALA A 162 2.37 6.77 -13.55
C ALA A 162 2.92 5.46 -14.16
N VAL A 163 2.09 4.41 -14.11
CA VAL A 163 2.41 3.12 -14.76
C VAL A 163 3.74 2.54 -14.26
N HIS A 164 3.89 2.47 -12.93
CA HIS A 164 5.09 2.01 -12.25
C HIS A 164 4.77 0.83 -11.32
N SER A 165 5.28 -0.36 -11.63
CA SER A 165 5.12 -1.60 -10.84
C SER A 165 6.20 -2.62 -11.20
N GLY A 166 7.47 -2.20 -11.25
CA GLY A 166 8.63 -3.03 -11.61
C GLY A 166 8.74 -3.31 -13.12
N PRO A 167 9.79 -3.97 -13.56
CA PRO A 167 10.89 -4.53 -12.76
C PRO A 167 11.82 -3.44 -12.18
N GLU A 168 12.22 -3.59 -10.92
CA GLU A 168 13.11 -2.62 -10.24
C GLU A 168 14.46 -2.50 -10.92
N ALA A 169 15.04 -3.61 -11.39
CA ALA A 169 16.32 -3.63 -12.09
C ALA A 169 16.35 -2.81 -13.39
N LEU A 170 15.19 -2.48 -13.96
CA LEU A 170 15.05 -1.74 -15.21
C LEU A 170 14.48 -0.34 -15.02
N ARG A 171 14.14 0.08 -13.81
CA ARG A 171 13.32 1.27 -13.54
C ARG A 171 13.85 2.56 -14.17
N HIS A 172 15.17 2.71 -14.30
CA HIS A 172 15.82 3.89 -14.87
C HIS A 172 15.74 3.97 -16.41
N GLU A 173 15.60 2.83 -17.11
CA GLU A 173 15.59 2.78 -18.59
C GLU A 173 14.26 2.28 -19.16
N PHE A 174 13.36 1.76 -18.32
CA PHE A 174 12.15 1.09 -18.73
C PHE A 174 11.16 2.02 -19.45
N ASP A 175 10.50 1.49 -20.46
CA ASP A 175 9.41 2.18 -21.18
C ASP A 175 8.14 1.33 -21.10
N ALA A 176 7.27 1.65 -20.18
CA ALA A 176 5.99 0.96 -19.99
C ALA A 176 5.09 1.20 -21.19
N LYS A 177 4.83 0.14 -21.97
CA LYS A 177 3.86 0.17 -23.07
C LYS A 177 2.50 -0.23 -22.54
N VAL A 178 1.54 0.67 -22.64
CA VAL A 178 0.19 0.49 -22.10
C VAL A 178 -0.86 1.00 -23.06
N SER A 179 -1.96 0.27 -23.21
CA SER A 179 -3.15 0.70 -23.95
C SER A 179 -3.86 1.86 -23.24
N LEU A 180 -4.68 2.62 -23.93
CA LEU A 180 -5.52 3.62 -23.27
C LEU A 180 -6.54 2.97 -22.35
N HIS A 181 -7.06 1.79 -22.71
CA HIS A 181 -7.91 1.00 -21.82
C HIS A 181 -7.23 0.73 -20.48
N ASP A 182 -6.07 0.04 -20.47
CA ASP A 182 -5.39 -0.33 -19.22
C ASP A 182 -4.89 0.90 -18.46
N LEU A 183 -4.47 1.96 -19.16
CA LEU A 183 -4.03 3.20 -18.58
C LEU A 183 -5.13 3.82 -17.69
N TYR A 184 -6.34 3.97 -18.24
CA TYR A 184 -7.47 4.58 -17.53
C TYR A 184 -8.19 3.59 -16.60
N ASP A 185 -8.36 2.33 -16.99
CA ASP A 185 -9.05 1.34 -16.17
C ASP A 185 -8.28 0.97 -14.89
N THR A 186 -6.96 0.90 -14.98
CA THR A 186 -6.12 0.37 -13.91
C THR A 186 -5.13 1.39 -13.35
N TYR A 187 -4.22 1.93 -14.17
CA TYR A 187 -3.04 2.65 -13.67
C TYR A 187 -3.32 4.07 -13.20
N LEU A 188 -4.29 4.76 -13.76
CA LEU A 188 -4.61 6.15 -13.43
C LEU A 188 -5.77 6.28 -12.42
N TYR A 189 -6.57 5.24 -12.24
CA TYR A 189 -7.80 5.29 -11.44
C TYR A 189 -7.56 5.82 -10.02
N ALA A 190 -6.61 5.24 -9.28
CA ALA A 190 -6.33 5.65 -7.91
C ALA A 190 -5.78 7.10 -7.85
N PHE A 191 -4.92 7.51 -8.78
CA PHE A 191 -4.41 8.89 -8.85
C PHE A 191 -5.53 9.90 -9.04
N LYS A 192 -6.44 9.65 -9.98
CA LYS A 192 -7.59 10.52 -10.18
C LYS A 192 -8.43 10.67 -8.91
N ARG A 193 -8.71 9.54 -8.24
CA ARG A 193 -9.50 9.55 -7.00
C ARG A 193 -8.78 10.32 -5.88
N CYS A 194 -7.46 10.14 -5.72
CA CYS A 194 -6.68 10.88 -4.74
C CYS A 194 -6.68 12.40 -5.02
N VAL A 195 -6.67 12.80 -6.28
CA VAL A 195 -6.80 14.22 -6.66
C VAL A 195 -8.20 14.75 -6.38
N LYS A 196 -9.25 14.07 -6.89
CA LYS A 196 -10.63 14.57 -6.86
C LYS A 196 -11.30 14.42 -5.48
N ASP A 197 -11.08 13.29 -4.79
CA ASP A 197 -11.85 12.94 -3.59
C ASP A 197 -11.09 13.22 -2.30
N ALA A 198 -9.75 13.26 -2.34
CA ALA A 198 -8.93 13.52 -1.18
C ALA A 198 -8.14 14.84 -1.27
N GLY A 199 -8.12 15.50 -2.42
CA GLY A 199 -7.39 16.75 -2.60
C GLY A 199 -5.91 16.62 -2.27
N VAL A 200 -5.26 15.56 -2.77
CA VAL A 200 -3.84 15.30 -2.49
C VAL A 200 -2.99 16.50 -2.88
N GLU A 201 -2.08 16.91 -1.98
CA GLU A 201 -1.26 18.11 -2.17
C GLU A 201 -0.14 17.91 -3.18
N ALA A 202 0.45 16.71 -3.24
CA ALA A 202 1.56 16.45 -4.13
C ALA A 202 1.36 15.18 -4.94
N VAL A 203 1.99 15.14 -6.11
CA VAL A 203 2.12 13.95 -6.94
C VAL A 203 3.59 13.79 -7.31
N MET A 204 4.13 12.57 -7.17
CA MET A 204 5.50 12.26 -7.57
C MET A 204 5.51 11.54 -8.92
N GLY A 205 6.21 12.10 -9.91
CA GLY A 205 6.46 11.44 -11.19
C GLY A 205 7.37 10.22 -11.03
N ALA A 206 7.10 9.17 -11.81
CA ALA A 206 7.85 7.92 -11.77
C ALA A 206 9.20 8.01 -12.52
N TYR A 207 10.07 7.00 -12.31
CA TYR A 207 11.34 6.87 -13.06
C TYR A 207 11.15 6.57 -14.53
N ASN A 208 10.25 5.64 -14.84
CA ASN A 208 10.08 5.05 -16.17
C ASN A 208 9.50 6.02 -17.20
N ARG A 209 9.65 5.64 -18.44
CA ARG A 209 8.82 6.20 -19.54
C ARG A 209 7.46 5.52 -19.59
N VAL A 210 6.48 6.22 -20.13
CA VAL A 210 5.17 5.69 -20.49
C VAL A 210 4.92 5.99 -21.96
N ASN A 211 4.79 4.96 -22.76
CA ASN A 211 4.60 5.08 -24.22
C ASN A 211 5.63 6.01 -24.91
N GLY A 212 6.87 6.02 -24.40
CA GLY A 212 7.99 6.79 -24.95
C GLY A 212 8.28 8.11 -24.22
N GLU A 213 7.35 8.66 -23.43
CA GLU A 213 7.54 9.91 -22.70
C GLU A 213 8.05 9.61 -21.27
N PRO A 214 9.15 10.26 -20.80
CA PRO A 214 9.57 10.16 -19.39
C PRO A 214 8.47 10.67 -18.45
N ALA A 215 8.08 9.91 -17.45
CA ALA A 215 6.95 10.27 -16.60
C ALA A 215 7.10 11.65 -15.92
N CYS A 216 8.31 11.98 -15.42
CA CYS A 216 8.61 13.29 -14.83
C CYS A 216 8.72 14.45 -15.85
N GLY A 217 8.65 14.18 -17.15
CA GLY A 217 8.73 15.17 -18.23
C GLY A 217 7.68 14.94 -19.31
N SER A 218 6.65 14.16 -19.04
CA SER A 218 5.57 13.86 -19.97
C SER A 218 4.54 14.98 -20.00
N LYS A 219 4.36 15.60 -21.17
CA LYS A 219 3.26 16.56 -21.38
C LYS A 219 1.91 15.86 -21.24
N THR A 220 1.77 14.68 -21.84
CA THR A 220 0.54 13.88 -21.79
C THR A 220 0.13 13.58 -20.35
N LEU A 221 1.05 13.09 -19.50
CA LEU A 221 0.73 12.71 -18.13
C LEU A 221 0.54 13.94 -17.23
N LEU A 222 1.49 14.89 -17.23
CA LEU A 222 1.51 15.96 -16.23
C LEU A 222 0.58 17.14 -16.57
N GLN A 223 0.48 17.53 -17.86
CA GLN A 223 -0.40 18.62 -18.26
C GLN A 223 -1.78 18.13 -18.68
N ASP A 224 -1.85 17.30 -19.74
CA ASP A 224 -3.12 16.98 -20.37
C ASP A 224 -4.00 16.12 -19.43
N ILE A 225 -3.40 15.14 -18.70
CA ILE A 225 -4.14 14.26 -17.80
C ILE A 225 -4.20 14.84 -16.36
N LEU A 226 -3.05 15.04 -15.71
CA LEU A 226 -3.03 15.40 -14.29
C LEU A 226 -3.60 16.80 -14.05
N ARG A 227 -3.11 17.83 -14.78
CA ARG A 227 -3.53 19.22 -14.59
C ARG A 227 -4.91 19.49 -15.20
N GLU A 228 -5.12 19.17 -16.49
CA GLU A 228 -6.33 19.57 -17.21
C GLU A 228 -7.49 18.60 -16.93
N GLN A 229 -7.30 17.29 -17.11
CA GLN A 229 -8.39 16.31 -16.96
C GLN A 229 -8.73 16.04 -15.49
N PHE A 230 -7.72 15.88 -14.60
CA PHE A 230 -7.98 15.64 -13.18
C PHE A 230 -8.15 16.93 -12.38
N GLY A 231 -7.71 18.07 -12.90
CA GLY A 231 -7.79 19.35 -12.21
C GLY A 231 -6.86 19.46 -11.02
N PHE A 232 -5.67 18.85 -11.09
CA PHE A 232 -4.68 18.89 -10.02
C PHE A 232 -4.06 20.28 -9.91
N GLU A 233 -4.12 20.87 -8.71
CA GLU A 233 -3.61 22.22 -8.44
C GLU A 233 -2.35 22.23 -7.56
N GLY A 234 -2.00 21.13 -6.91
CA GLY A 234 -0.83 20.98 -6.05
C GLY A 234 0.49 20.95 -6.82
N HIS A 235 1.58 20.58 -6.17
CA HIS A 235 2.89 20.52 -6.80
C HIS A 235 3.26 19.10 -7.27
N VAL A 236 4.04 19.03 -8.35
CA VAL A 236 4.63 17.80 -8.86
C VAL A 236 6.09 17.73 -8.47
N VAL A 237 6.50 16.64 -7.82
CA VAL A 237 7.89 16.33 -7.52
C VAL A 237 8.41 15.21 -8.42
N SER A 238 9.67 15.27 -8.85
CA SER A 238 10.30 14.13 -9.54
C SER A 238 10.72 13.07 -8.53
N ASP A 239 10.70 11.79 -8.93
CA ASP A 239 11.48 10.80 -8.22
C ASP A 239 12.97 11.13 -8.26
N CYS A 240 13.75 10.54 -7.33
CA CYS A 240 15.17 10.89 -7.17
C CYS A 240 15.98 10.44 -8.37
N TRP A 241 16.73 11.35 -8.97
CA TRP A 241 17.48 11.20 -10.24
C TRP A 241 16.63 11.04 -11.51
N ALA A 242 15.33 10.82 -11.44
CA ALA A 242 14.48 10.54 -12.61
C ALA A 242 14.62 11.56 -13.76
N ILE A 243 14.91 12.84 -13.47
CA ILE A 243 15.12 13.83 -14.54
C ILE A 243 16.49 13.65 -15.23
N LEU A 244 17.49 13.13 -14.53
CA LEU A 244 18.79 12.82 -15.15
C LEU A 244 18.66 11.65 -16.14
N ASP A 245 17.78 10.72 -15.85
CA ASP A 245 17.51 9.57 -16.73
C ASP A 245 17.11 9.99 -18.16
N PHE A 246 16.52 11.18 -18.34
CA PHE A 246 16.09 11.65 -19.67
C PHE A 246 17.23 11.69 -20.69
N HIS A 247 18.45 12.06 -20.29
CA HIS A 247 19.62 12.04 -21.16
C HIS A 247 20.58 10.89 -20.88
N GLU A 248 20.65 10.38 -19.63
CA GLU A 248 21.58 9.31 -19.29
C GLU A 248 21.08 7.93 -19.73
N HIS A 249 19.79 7.65 -19.57
CA HIS A 249 19.19 6.32 -19.78
C HIS A 249 18.09 6.29 -20.84
N HIS A 250 17.18 7.27 -20.83
CA HIS A 250 16.06 7.33 -21.79
C HIS A 250 16.48 7.83 -23.17
N HIS A 251 17.55 8.63 -23.25
CA HIS A 251 18.06 9.25 -24.48
C HIS A 251 17.03 10.10 -25.24
N VAL A 252 16.08 10.73 -24.53
CA VAL A 252 15.07 11.62 -25.11
C VAL A 252 15.54 13.07 -25.15
N THR A 253 16.54 13.42 -24.36
CA THR A 253 17.27 14.70 -24.37
C THR A 253 18.76 14.41 -24.53
N LYS A 254 19.59 15.46 -24.75
CA LYS A 254 21.04 15.32 -24.96
C LYS A 254 21.85 15.84 -23.80
N THR A 255 21.33 16.78 -23.04
CA THR A 255 22.03 17.44 -21.94
C THR A 255 21.13 17.53 -20.70
N VAL A 256 21.75 17.81 -19.56
CA VAL A 256 21.00 18.01 -18.32
C VAL A 256 20.14 19.28 -18.36
N GLU A 257 20.59 20.33 -19.08
CA GLU A 257 19.82 21.56 -19.29
C GLU A 257 18.54 21.28 -20.07
N GLU A 258 18.62 20.48 -21.15
CA GLU A 258 17.45 20.05 -21.92
C GLU A 258 16.50 19.19 -21.05
N SER A 259 17.05 18.30 -20.21
CA SER A 259 16.25 17.45 -19.31
C SER A 259 15.52 18.28 -18.25
N ALA A 260 16.22 19.22 -17.61
CA ALA A 260 15.63 20.12 -16.63
C ALA A 260 14.54 21.01 -17.26
N ALA A 261 14.81 21.53 -18.46
CA ALA A 261 13.86 22.34 -19.23
C ALA A 261 12.60 21.54 -19.61
N MET A 262 12.76 20.31 -20.12
CA MET A 262 11.63 19.44 -20.45
C MET A 262 10.76 19.18 -19.20
N ALA A 263 11.36 18.83 -18.06
CA ALA A 263 10.63 18.56 -16.84
C ALA A 263 9.81 19.77 -16.37
N VAL A 264 10.42 20.94 -16.24
CA VAL A 264 9.72 22.14 -15.71
C VAL A 264 8.68 22.66 -16.69
N ASN A 265 8.98 22.67 -18.00
CA ASN A 265 8.03 23.12 -19.04
C ASN A 265 6.79 22.22 -19.12
N HIS A 266 6.91 20.95 -18.74
CA HIS A 266 5.80 20.01 -18.74
C HIS A 266 5.13 19.86 -17.35
N GLY A 267 5.55 20.63 -16.35
CA GLY A 267 4.81 20.78 -15.08
C GLY A 267 5.40 20.06 -13.87
N CYS A 268 6.65 19.59 -13.92
CA CYS A 268 7.39 19.15 -12.74
C CYS A 268 7.94 20.37 -11.99
N ASP A 269 7.49 20.58 -10.75
CA ASP A 269 7.76 21.79 -9.97
C ASP A 269 8.98 21.66 -9.05
N LEU A 270 9.23 20.45 -8.55
CA LEU A 270 10.26 20.15 -7.56
C LEU A 270 11.15 19.00 -8.01
N ASN A 271 12.46 19.17 -7.91
CA ASN A 271 13.41 18.13 -8.27
C ASN A 271 14.05 17.46 -7.05
N CYS A 272 13.94 16.14 -6.97
CA CYS A 272 14.78 15.35 -6.07
C CYS A 272 16.16 15.16 -6.69
N ARG A 273 17.19 15.76 -6.09
CA ARG A 273 18.60 15.77 -6.47
C ARG A 273 19.01 17.00 -7.31
N LYS A 274 19.75 16.82 -8.43
CA LYS A 274 20.64 17.84 -8.97
C LYS A 274 20.21 18.48 -10.29
N ALA A 275 19.23 17.92 -11.03
CA ALA A 275 18.94 18.38 -12.38
C ALA A 275 18.54 19.85 -12.44
N PHE A 276 17.76 20.36 -11.50
CA PHE A 276 17.33 21.76 -11.48
C PHE A 276 18.41 22.78 -11.07
N LEU A 277 19.61 22.31 -10.69
CA LEU A 277 20.79 23.20 -10.60
C LEU A 277 21.17 23.84 -11.96
N TYR A 278 20.76 23.22 -13.06
CA TYR A 278 21.08 23.64 -14.41
C TYR A 278 20.01 24.54 -15.06
N LEU A 279 18.93 24.87 -14.32
CA LEU A 279 17.84 25.71 -14.84
C LEU A 279 18.31 27.15 -15.20
N SER A 280 19.26 27.74 -14.45
CA SER A 280 19.81 29.05 -14.82
C SER A 280 20.43 29.04 -16.22
N ARG A 281 21.22 27.98 -16.53
CA ARG A 281 21.80 27.81 -17.87
C ARG A 281 20.72 27.48 -18.92
N ALA A 282 19.70 26.73 -18.56
CA ALA A 282 18.58 26.45 -19.47
C ALA A 282 17.83 27.75 -19.85
N CYS A 283 17.66 28.69 -18.89
CA CYS A 283 17.12 30.03 -19.16
C CYS A 283 18.03 30.86 -20.08
N GLU A 284 19.33 30.87 -19.81
CA GLU A 284 20.31 31.56 -20.66
C GLU A 284 20.32 31.05 -22.09
N GLN A 285 20.06 29.76 -22.28
CA GLN A 285 19.94 29.12 -23.59
C GLN A 285 18.56 29.28 -24.23
N GLY A 286 17.61 29.92 -23.54
CA GLY A 286 16.25 30.13 -24.04
C GLY A 286 15.39 28.84 -24.06
N LEU A 287 15.77 27.81 -23.29
CA LEU A 287 15.03 26.54 -23.18
C LEU A 287 13.84 26.63 -22.21
N VAL A 288 13.89 27.58 -21.26
CA VAL A 288 12.86 27.81 -20.23
C VAL A 288 12.63 29.30 -20.05
N GLU A 289 11.38 29.72 -19.96
CA GLU A 289 11.01 31.08 -19.61
C GLU A 289 10.96 31.26 -18.08
N GLU A 290 11.39 32.41 -17.56
CA GLU A 290 11.30 32.75 -16.13
C GLU A 290 9.85 32.59 -15.60
N LYS A 291 8.84 32.86 -16.43
CA LYS A 291 7.44 32.72 -16.07
C LYS A 291 7.11 31.29 -15.64
N THR A 292 7.59 30.28 -16.35
CA THR A 292 7.38 28.84 -16.01
C THR A 292 7.97 28.50 -14.64
N ILE A 293 9.19 29.02 -14.37
CA ILE A 293 9.84 28.86 -13.06
C ILE A 293 9.02 29.55 -11.97
N THR A 294 8.53 30.78 -12.24
CA THR A 294 7.70 31.54 -11.29
C THR A 294 6.45 30.75 -10.90
N GLU A 295 5.71 30.22 -11.87
CA GLU A 295 4.49 29.43 -11.63
C GLU A 295 4.77 28.15 -10.81
N ALA A 296 5.90 27.48 -11.05
CA ALA A 296 6.32 26.33 -10.24
C ALA A 296 6.61 26.71 -8.79
N VAL A 297 7.35 27.82 -8.59
CA VAL A 297 7.70 28.30 -7.23
C VAL A 297 6.47 28.83 -6.48
N GLU A 298 5.50 29.44 -7.17
CA GLU A 298 4.23 29.85 -6.55
C GLU A 298 3.51 28.65 -5.93
N ARG A 299 3.43 27.51 -6.64
CA ARG A 299 2.87 26.26 -6.08
C ARG A 299 3.64 25.75 -4.87
N LEU A 300 4.96 25.78 -4.92
CA LEU A 300 5.82 25.36 -3.81
C LEU A 300 5.69 26.30 -2.58
N MET A 301 5.55 27.59 -2.80
CA MET A 301 5.35 28.53 -1.70
C MET A 301 3.96 28.41 -1.08
N ASP A 302 2.90 28.18 -1.89
CA ASP A 302 1.54 27.96 -1.38
C ASP A 302 1.49 26.82 -0.36
N VAL A 303 2.07 25.66 -0.67
CA VAL A 303 2.09 24.54 0.27
C VAL A 303 2.89 24.87 1.54
N ARG A 304 4.01 25.57 1.44
CA ARG A 304 4.80 25.99 2.61
C ARG A 304 4.05 26.97 3.50
N ILE A 305 3.26 27.88 2.91
CA ILE A 305 2.35 28.79 3.63
C ILE A 305 1.28 27.97 4.36
N ARG A 306 0.59 27.09 3.66
CA ARG A 306 -0.47 26.22 4.23
C ARG A 306 0.04 25.29 5.33
N LEU A 307 1.31 24.89 5.28
CA LEU A 307 1.99 24.17 6.35
C LEU A 307 2.38 25.05 7.54
N GLY A 308 2.16 26.39 7.47
CA GLY A 308 2.46 27.33 8.54
C GLY A 308 3.95 27.61 8.72
N MET A 309 4.73 27.60 7.63
CA MET A 309 6.17 27.87 7.68
C MET A 309 6.52 29.35 7.60
N MET A 310 5.52 30.22 7.41
CA MET A 310 5.70 31.68 7.37
C MET A 310 5.20 32.30 8.67
N GLU A 311 5.94 33.30 9.19
CA GLU A 311 5.62 33.96 10.48
C GLU A 311 4.21 34.56 10.49
N ASP A 312 3.80 35.14 9.37
CA ASP A 312 2.50 35.81 9.21
C ASP A 312 1.34 34.83 8.99
N TYR A 313 1.63 33.54 8.80
CA TYR A 313 0.63 32.51 8.57
C TYR A 313 0.92 31.24 9.40
N PRO A 314 0.74 31.33 10.73
CA PRO A 314 1.10 30.23 11.63
C PRO A 314 0.14 29.04 11.53
N SER A 315 0.67 27.84 11.70
CA SER A 315 -0.13 26.62 11.71
C SER A 315 -0.95 26.45 13.01
N PRO A 316 -2.23 26.05 12.95
CA PRO A 316 -2.98 25.65 14.13
C PRO A 316 -2.40 24.38 14.81
N TYR A 317 -1.52 23.65 14.12
CA TYR A 317 -0.89 22.43 14.62
C TYR A 317 0.51 22.65 15.25
N ALA A 318 0.96 23.89 15.39
CA ALA A 318 2.31 24.23 15.88
C ALA A 318 2.61 23.81 17.33
N ASN A 319 1.60 23.53 18.14
CA ASN A 319 1.77 23.27 19.59
C ASN A 319 1.54 21.79 19.97
N ILE A 320 1.64 20.86 19.03
CA ILE A 320 1.54 19.44 19.33
C ILE A 320 2.80 19.00 20.09
N PRO A 321 2.68 18.53 21.35
CA PRO A 321 3.84 18.19 22.18
C PRO A 321 4.53 16.92 21.67
N TYR A 322 5.84 16.81 21.92
CA TYR A 322 6.63 15.63 21.51
C TYR A 322 6.17 14.33 22.20
N ASP A 323 5.51 14.44 23.36
CA ASP A 323 5.02 13.31 24.15
C ASP A 323 3.94 12.47 23.45
N VAL A 324 3.40 12.95 22.32
CA VAL A 324 2.47 12.16 21.49
C VAL A 324 3.19 11.04 20.71
N VAL A 325 4.52 11.16 20.51
CA VAL A 325 5.30 10.17 19.76
C VAL A 325 5.34 8.86 20.54
N GLU A 326 4.83 7.78 19.94
CA GLU A 326 4.63 6.47 20.59
C GLU A 326 3.84 6.55 21.92
N CYS A 327 2.88 7.46 22.04
CA CYS A 327 2.00 7.47 23.21
C CYS A 327 1.16 6.17 23.30
N PRO A 328 0.60 5.84 24.47
CA PRO A 328 -0.14 4.59 24.65
C PRO A 328 -1.28 4.41 23.65
N GLU A 329 -1.98 5.49 23.28
CA GLU A 329 -3.09 5.48 22.33
C GLU A 329 -2.61 5.14 20.92
N HIS A 330 -1.49 5.70 20.48
CA HIS A 330 -0.88 5.41 19.17
C HIS A 330 -0.37 3.96 19.10
N ILE A 331 0.27 3.48 20.17
CA ILE A 331 0.71 2.08 20.27
C ILE A 331 -0.49 1.12 20.24
N ALA A 332 -1.59 1.46 20.92
CA ALA A 332 -2.81 0.65 20.92
C ALA A 332 -3.42 0.57 19.51
N LEU A 333 -3.48 1.69 18.78
CA LEU A 333 -3.96 1.71 17.40
C LEU A 333 -3.06 0.88 16.46
N SER A 334 -1.73 0.92 16.65
CA SER A 334 -0.80 0.07 15.89
C SER A 334 -1.04 -1.42 16.14
N LEU A 335 -1.26 -1.82 17.39
CA LEU A 335 -1.61 -3.20 17.75
C LEU A 335 -2.96 -3.61 17.14
N GLU A 336 -3.96 -2.75 17.19
CA GLU A 336 -5.28 -2.99 16.58
C GLU A 336 -5.15 -3.18 15.06
N ALA A 337 -4.38 -2.33 14.39
CA ALA A 337 -4.10 -2.47 12.97
C ALA A 337 -3.41 -3.80 12.65
N SER A 338 -2.44 -4.23 13.49
CA SER A 338 -1.77 -5.53 13.35
C SER A 338 -2.75 -6.69 13.45
N LYS A 339 -3.69 -6.66 14.40
CA LYS A 339 -4.72 -7.70 14.57
C LYS A 339 -5.65 -7.78 13.37
N ARG A 340 -6.10 -6.63 12.88
CA ARG A 340 -7.10 -6.53 11.82
C ARG A 340 -6.55 -6.82 10.42
N SER A 341 -5.22 -6.75 10.26
CA SER A 341 -4.54 -7.06 8.99
C SER A 341 -4.26 -8.54 8.76
N MET A 342 -4.28 -9.38 9.80
CA MET A 342 -3.93 -10.81 9.69
C MET A 342 -4.99 -11.59 8.92
N VAL A 343 -4.54 -12.36 7.93
CA VAL A 343 -5.41 -13.18 7.06
C VAL A 343 -5.26 -14.65 7.41
N LEU A 344 -6.34 -15.26 7.86
CA LEU A 344 -6.39 -16.71 8.09
C LEU A 344 -6.66 -17.42 6.76
N LEU A 345 -5.65 -18.10 6.20
CA LEU A 345 -5.73 -18.76 4.89
C LEU A 345 -6.22 -20.20 4.99
N LYS A 346 -5.88 -20.89 6.08
CA LYS A 346 -6.28 -22.29 6.33
C LYS A 346 -6.53 -22.49 7.82
N ASN A 347 -7.57 -23.26 8.17
CA ASN A 347 -7.85 -23.67 9.56
C ASN A 347 -8.61 -25.01 9.61
N ASP A 348 -7.87 -26.10 9.43
CA ASP A 348 -8.43 -27.44 9.34
C ASP A 348 -9.09 -27.87 10.64
N ASN A 349 -10.38 -28.22 10.55
CA ASN A 349 -11.20 -28.69 11.68
C ASN A 349 -11.15 -27.72 12.88
N HIS A 350 -11.10 -26.41 12.64
CA HIS A 350 -11.02 -25.37 13.68
C HIS A 350 -9.84 -25.60 14.63
N PHE A 351 -8.66 -25.92 14.08
CA PHE A 351 -7.45 -26.17 14.85
C PHE A 351 -7.02 -24.94 15.65
N LEU A 352 -7.11 -23.77 15.06
CA LEU A 352 -7.02 -22.50 15.76
C LEU A 352 -8.42 -22.03 16.19
N PRO A 353 -8.53 -21.37 17.35
CA PRO A 353 -7.45 -21.00 18.28
C PRO A 353 -6.99 -22.16 19.15
N LEU A 354 -5.72 -22.11 19.56
CA LEU A 354 -5.12 -23.05 20.49
C LEU A 354 -5.69 -22.86 21.91
N LYS A 355 -5.90 -23.96 22.61
CA LYS A 355 -6.28 -23.93 24.03
C LYS A 355 -5.03 -24.07 24.89
N GLN A 356 -4.64 -23.00 25.56
CA GLN A 356 -3.39 -22.96 26.33
C GLN A 356 -3.28 -24.12 27.33
N GLU A 357 -4.39 -24.55 27.94
CA GLU A 357 -4.43 -25.64 28.92
C GLU A 357 -4.08 -27.02 28.31
N GLN A 358 -4.17 -27.14 26.99
CA GLN A 358 -3.88 -28.36 26.23
C GLN A 358 -2.50 -28.38 25.60
N VAL A 359 -1.76 -27.26 25.71
CA VAL A 359 -0.45 -27.10 25.05
C VAL A 359 0.62 -26.89 26.11
N HIS A 360 1.41 -27.91 26.39
CA HIS A 360 2.47 -27.85 27.37
C HIS A 360 3.81 -27.42 26.79
N THR A 361 4.05 -27.72 25.51
CA THR A 361 5.28 -27.36 24.81
C THR A 361 4.96 -26.88 23.38
N ILE A 362 5.44 -25.68 23.05
CA ILE A 362 5.40 -25.11 21.69
C ILE A 362 6.82 -25.03 21.15
N ALA A 363 7.03 -25.47 19.92
CA ALA A 363 8.25 -25.16 19.17
C ALA A 363 7.98 -23.99 18.23
N VAL A 364 8.73 -22.90 18.37
CA VAL A 364 8.71 -21.74 17.46
C VAL A 364 9.95 -21.84 16.57
N ILE A 365 9.72 -22.09 15.28
CA ILE A 365 10.78 -22.45 14.34
C ILE A 365 10.73 -21.54 13.11
N GLY A 366 11.88 -21.09 12.64
CA GLY A 366 12.01 -20.37 11.38
C GLY A 366 12.84 -19.09 11.50
N PRO A 367 13.34 -18.57 10.35
CA PRO A 367 14.19 -17.38 10.33
C PRO A 367 13.45 -16.11 10.78
N ASN A 368 12.13 -16.05 10.55
CA ASN A 368 11.31 -14.89 10.91
C ASN A 368 10.78 -14.95 12.36
N ALA A 369 11.00 -16.05 13.08
CA ALA A 369 10.49 -16.23 14.46
C ALA A 369 11.03 -15.16 15.42
N ASN A 370 12.28 -14.76 15.29
CA ASN A 370 12.92 -13.75 16.14
C ASN A 370 13.58 -12.63 15.31
N SER A 371 12.97 -12.24 14.21
CA SER A 371 13.44 -11.17 13.33
C SER A 371 12.64 -9.90 13.54
N ARG A 372 13.32 -8.80 13.85
CA ARG A 372 12.72 -7.46 13.88
C ARG A 372 12.51 -6.91 12.47
N ALA A 373 13.38 -7.27 11.53
CA ALA A 373 13.27 -6.86 10.14
C ALA A 373 11.98 -7.38 9.49
N ALA A 374 11.55 -8.60 9.84
CA ALA A 374 10.31 -9.19 9.34
C ALA A 374 9.02 -8.55 9.91
N LEU A 375 9.14 -7.62 10.88
CA LEU A 375 7.97 -6.89 11.42
C LEU A 375 7.64 -5.64 10.62
N VAL A 376 8.63 -5.04 9.97
CA VAL A 376 8.50 -3.77 9.26
C VAL A 376 8.89 -3.93 7.80
N GLY A 377 8.31 -3.14 6.94
CA GLY A 377 8.67 -3.09 5.53
C GLY A 377 9.55 -1.88 5.23
N ASN A 378 9.72 -1.53 3.95
CA ASN A 378 10.46 -0.35 3.55
C ASN A 378 9.81 0.95 4.06
N TYR A 379 10.60 2.00 4.17
CA TYR A 379 10.25 3.32 4.70
C TYR A 379 9.76 3.26 6.16
N GLU A 380 10.48 2.52 6.99
CA GLU A 380 10.24 2.43 8.42
C GLU A 380 10.94 3.54 9.23
N GLY A 381 10.39 3.85 10.39
CA GLY A 381 11.06 4.54 11.48
C GLY A 381 11.63 3.55 12.49
N THR A 382 11.90 4.02 13.70
CA THR A 382 12.37 3.18 14.79
C THR A 382 11.30 3.12 15.87
N SER A 383 10.84 1.91 16.26
CA SER A 383 10.00 1.78 17.44
C SER A 383 10.88 1.60 18.69
N SER A 384 10.47 2.20 19.81
CA SER A 384 11.13 2.00 21.10
C SER A 384 11.06 0.54 21.57
N ARG A 385 10.05 -0.22 21.13
CA ARG A 385 9.90 -1.63 21.43
C ARG A 385 9.35 -2.41 20.27
N TYR A 386 10.07 -3.44 19.86
CA TYR A 386 9.61 -4.46 18.93
C TYR A 386 9.17 -5.70 19.74
N ILE A 387 8.17 -6.42 19.24
CA ILE A 387 7.75 -7.73 19.76
C ILE A 387 7.73 -8.71 18.59
N THR A 388 8.71 -9.59 18.54
CA THR A 388 8.81 -10.65 17.53
C THR A 388 7.78 -11.76 17.78
N PRO A 389 7.47 -12.64 16.81
CA PRO A 389 6.61 -13.80 17.05
C PRO A 389 7.02 -14.64 18.26
N LEU A 390 8.32 -14.91 18.40
CA LEU A 390 8.87 -15.64 19.56
C LEU A 390 8.59 -14.91 20.86
N GLU A 391 8.92 -13.61 20.94
CA GLU A 391 8.68 -12.80 22.15
C GLU A 391 7.18 -12.73 22.49
N GLY A 392 6.31 -12.53 21.50
CA GLY A 392 4.87 -12.48 21.70
C GLY A 392 4.30 -13.79 22.25
N ILE A 393 4.74 -14.94 21.73
CA ILE A 393 4.32 -16.25 22.23
C ILE A 393 4.85 -16.49 23.64
N GLN A 394 6.11 -16.14 23.92
CA GLN A 394 6.69 -16.25 25.27
C GLN A 394 5.98 -15.35 26.29
N GLU A 395 5.70 -14.10 25.94
CA GLU A 395 4.96 -13.17 26.83
C GLU A 395 3.53 -13.67 27.10
N TYR A 396 2.84 -14.18 26.07
CA TYR A 396 1.46 -14.67 26.23
C TYR A 396 1.38 -15.93 27.09
N THR A 397 2.25 -16.90 26.82
CA THR A 397 2.20 -18.21 27.48
C THR A 397 2.77 -18.18 28.89
N GLY A 398 3.71 -17.27 29.19
CA GLY A 398 4.39 -17.16 30.48
C GLY A 398 5.05 -18.50 30.89
N GLU A 399 4.95 -18.87 32.17
CA GLU A 399 5.50 -20.11 32.69
C GLU A 399 4.60 -21.34 32.50
N LYS A 400 3.40 -21.17 31.93
CA LYS A 400 2.41 -22.26 31.77
C LYS A 400 2.76 -23.20 30.63
N THR A 401 3.42 -22.71 29.59
CA THR A 401 3.80 -23.47 28.40
C THR A 401 5.29 -23.30 28.16
N ARG A 402 5.99 -24.41 27.96
CA ARG A 402 7.40 -24.39 27.56
C ARG A 402 7.50 -23.95 26.09
N VAL A 403 8.30 -22.92 25.82
CA VAL A 403 8.58 -22.46 24.45
C VAL A 403 10.00 -22.89 24.07
N LEU A 404 10.12 -23.72 23.03
CA LEU A 404 11.38 -24.10 22.40
C LEU A 404 11.58 -23.28 21.14
N TYR A 405 12.76 -22.73 20.96
CA TYR A 405 13.09 -21.93 19.77
C TYR A 405 14.18 -22.61 18.96
N ALA A 406 14.04 -22.57 17.66
CA ALA A 406 15.10 -22.87 16.71
C ALA A 406 14.98 -22.01 15.45
N GLN A 407 16.04 -21.34 15.04
CA GLN A 407 16.07 -20.59 13.79
C GLN A 407 15.87 -21.50 12.57
N GLY A 408 16.41 -22.72 12.60
CA GLY A 408 16.26 -23.76 11.58
C GLY A 408 17.06 -23.52 10.31
N CYS A 409 16.92 -22.36 9.67
CA CYS A 409 17.68 -21.95 8.49
C CYS A 409 17.92 -20.44 8.47
N HIS A 410 18.75 -19.98 7.56
CA HIS A 410 18.86 -18.56 7.21
C HIS A 410 17.67 -18.14 6.34
N LEU A 411 17.38 -16.84 6.27
CA LEU A 411 16.27 -16.31 5.47
C LEU A 411 16.35 -16.74 3.99
N TYR A 412 17.54 -16.71 3.38
CA TYR A 412 17.74 -17.05 1.97
C TYR A 412 19.05 -17.78 1.65
N LYS A 413 20.01 -17.91 2.62
CA LYS A 413 21.28 -18.62 2.40
C LYS A 413 21.17 -20.09 2.80
N ASP A 414 22.11 -20.90 2.35
CA ASP A 414 22.15 -22.33 2.62
C ASP A 414 22.59 -22.66 4.06
N GLN A 415 23.27 -21.72 4.73
CA GLN A 415 23.76 -21.87 6.11
C GLN A 415 23.50 -20.62 6.93
N VAL A 416 23.35 -20.77 8.24
CA VAL A 416 23.19 -19.67 9.20
C VAL A 416 24.53 -19.09 9.59
N GLU A 417 25.47 -19.96 9.96
CA GLU A 417 26.81 -19.57 10.39
C GLU A 417 27.79 -19.49 9.20
N PHE A 418 28.62 -18.46 9.16
CA PHE A 418 29.55 -18.20 8.05
C PHE A 418 30.44 -19.38 7.67
N LEU A 419 30.85 -20.20 8.64
CA LEU A 419 31.65 -21.42 8.43
C LEU A 419 30.83 -22.70 8.62
N GLY A 420 29.51 -22.61 8.67
CA GLY A 420 28.59 -23.74 8.79
C GLY A 420 28.49 -24.52 7.50
N GLU A 421 28.00 -25.75 7.61
CA GLU A 421 27.60 -26.57 6.47
C GLU A 421 26.14 -26.22 6.06
N PRO A 422 25.74 -26.49 4.82
CA PRO A 422 24.34 -26.37 4.44
C PRO A 422 23.40 -27.12 5.41
N LYS A 423 22.29 -26.48 5.80
CA LYS A 423 21.34 -27.01 6.79
C LYS A 423 21.90 -27.16 8.22
N ASP A 424 22.89 -26.37 8.59
CA ASP A 424 23.61 -26.42 9.88
C ASP A 424 22.67 -26.37 11.12
N ARG A 425 21.48 -25.74 11.01
CA ARG A 425 20.50 -25.59 12.10
C ARG A 425 19.29 -26.53 12.00
N PHE A 426 19.16 -27.38 10.96
CA PHE A 426 18.01 -28.27 10.80
C PHE A 426 17.85 -29.24 11.96
N LYS A 427 18.94 -29.84 12.46
CA LYS A 427 18.87 -30.82 13.54
C LYS A 427 18.31 -30.26 14.85
N GLU A 428 18.66 -29.02 15.18
CA GLU A 428 18.10 -28.32 16.34
C GLU A 428 16.57 -28.10 16.17
N ALA A 429 16.15 -27.68 14.99
CA ALA A 429 14.74 -27.49 14.67
C ALA A 429 13.93 -28.81 14.78
N LEU A 430 14.46 -29.93 14.26
CA LEU A 430 13.84 -31.23 14.38
C LEU A 430 13.74 -31.71 15.82
N ILE A 431 14.80 -31.50 16.64
CA ILE A 431 14.81 -31.83 18.06
C ILE A 431 13.72 -31.02 18.81
N ALA A 432 13.57 -29.72 18.51
CA ALA A 432 12.49 -28.90 19.08
C ALA A 432 11.10 -29.40 18.65
N ALA A 433 10.92 -29.70 17.36
CA ALA A 433 9.68 -30.21 16.80
C ALA A 433 9.22 -31.54 17.42
N GLU A 434 10.13 -32.51 17.58
CA GLU A 434 9.84 -33.81 18.21
C GLU A 434 9.29 -33.69 19.64
N ARG A 435 9.67 -32.65 20.37
CA ARG A 435 9.30 -32.42 21.79
C ARG A 435 8.09 -31.56 21.97
N ALA A 436 7.59 -30.91 20.90
CA ALA A 436 6.47 -30.03 20.96
C ALA A 436 5.12 -30.76 20.86
N ASP A 437 4.08 -30.19 21.43
CA ASP A 437 2.69 -30.57 21.21
C ASP A 437 2.17 -29.91 19.94
N VAL A 438 2.60 -28.66 19.70
CA VAL A 438 2.27 -27.84 18.52
C VAL A 438 3.54 -27.12 18.06
N ILE A 439 3.70 -26.99 16.75
CA ILE A 439 4.80 -26.25 16.13
C ILE A 439 4.24 -24.98 15.48
N VAL A 440 4.86 -23.84 15.75
CA VAL A 440 4.62 -22.58 15.04
C VAL A 440 5.81 -22.30 14.14
N MET A 441 5.63 -22.46 12.83
CA MET A 441 6.65 -22.14 11.83
C MET A 441 6.51 -20.68 11.43
N CYS A 442 7.57 -19.90 11.53
CA CYS A 442 7.62 -18.49 11.14
C CYS A 442 8.54 -18.35 9.92
N LEU A 443 7.95 -18.33 8.74
CA LEU A 443 8.65 -18.33 7.45
C LEU A 443 8.23 -17.13 6.61
N GLY A 444 9.01 -16.83 5.57
CA GLY A 444 8.67 -15.78 4.62
C GLY A 444 9.87 -14.94 4.18
N LEU A 445 9.67 -13.64 4.16
CA LEU A 445 10.59 -12.64 3.62
C LEU A 445 10.89 -11.56 4.68
N ASP A 446 11.68 -10.57 4.29
CA ASP A 446 11.77 -9.25 4.89
C ASP A 446 12.12 -8.20 3.82
N ALA A 447 12.08 -6.91 4.17
CA ALA A 447 12.36 -5.84 3.22
C ALA A 447 13.83 -5.81 2.74
N GLY A 448 14.71 -6.60 3.33
CA GLY A 448 16.10 -6.78 2.86
C GLY A 448 16.21 -7.70 1.64
N ILE A 449 15.16 -8.46 1.31
CA ILE A 449 15.13 -9.38 0.15
C ILE A 449 13.92 -9.16 -0.79
N GLU A 450 12.91 -8.40 -0.39
CA GLU A 450 11.94 -7.81 -1.30
C GLU A 450 11.80 -6.31 -0.98
N GLY A 451 12.05 -5.44 -1.96
CA GLY A 451 12.06 -4.01 -1.70
C GLY A 451 12.51 -3.19 -2.89
N GLU A 452 12.97 -1.99 -2.60
CA GLU A 452 13.43 -1.03 -3.60
C GLU A 452 14.88 -1.34 -4.03
N GLU A 453 15.19 -1.04 -5.30
CA GLU A 453 16.56 -1.06 -5.78
C GLU A 453 17.48 -0.20 -4.89
N GLY A 454 18.61 -0.77 -4.52
CA GLY A 454 19.61 -0.12 -3.65
C GLY A 454 19.36 -0.28 -2.15
N ASP A 455 18.13 -0.51 -1.71
CA ASP A 455 17.80 -0.81 -0.30
C ASP A 455 17.77 -2.33 -0.04
N ALA A 456 17.35 -3.13 -1.01
CA ALA A 456 17.34 -4.58 -0.90
C ALA A 456 18.65 -5.21 -1.38
N GLY A 457 19.31 -5.95 -0.48
CA GLY A 457 20.56 -6.64 -0.72
C GLY A 457 20.38 -8.14 -0.91
N ASN A 458 19.62 -8.56 -1.93
CA ASN A 458 19.39 -9.98 -2.21
C ASN A 458 20.23 -10.50 -3.40
N GLU A 459 20.26 -11.83 -3.54
CA GLU A 459 20.89 -12.52 -4.69
C GLU A 459 20.07 -12.36 -5.99
N TYR A 460 18.88 -11.78 -5.91
CA TYR A 460 17.88 -11.70 -6.99
C TYR A 460 17.88 -10.37 -7.73
N ALA A 461 18.83 -9.50 -7.52
CA ALA A 461 18.94 -8.19 -8.17
C ALA A 461 17.81 -7.20 -7.86
N SER A 462 18.16 -6.06 -7.30
CA SER A 462 17.33 -4.85 -7.18
C SER A 462 16.01 -5.00 -6.40
N GLY A 463 15.86 -6.05 -5.59
CA GLY A 463 14.75 -6.22 -4.68
C GLY A 463 13.54 -6.97 -5.21
N ASP A 464 13.42 -7.21 -6.51
CA ASP A 464 12.38 -8.07 -7.09
C ASP A 464 12.62 -9.54 -6.78
N LYS A 465 11.56 -10.35 -6.80
CA LYS A 465 11.63 -11.80 -6.66
C LYS A 465 11.71 -12.48 -8.03
N LEU A 466 12.52 -13.54 -8.15
CA LEU A 466 12.55 -14.38 -9.36
C LEU A 466 11.35 -15.34 -9.44
N GLY A 467 10.81 -15.72 -8.29
CA GLY A 467 9.71 -16.66 -8.17
C GLY A 467 8.88 -16.42 -6.93
N LEU A 468 7.89 -17.27 -6.69
CA LEU A 468 6.97 -17.15 -5.56
C LEU A 468 7.24 -18.15 -4.44
N LYS A 469 8.24 -19.02 -4.58
CA LYS A 469 8.60 -20.00 -3.55
C LYS A 469 9.24 -19.33 -2.34
N LEU A 470 9.14 -19.97 -1.20
CA LEU A 470 9.91 -19.60 -0.01
C LEU A 470 11.40 -19.61 -0.34
N PRO A 471 12.16 -18.54 0.00
CA PRO A 471 13.56 -18.42 -0.40
C PRO A 471 14.49 -19.38 0.38
N GLY A 472 15.67 -19.64 -0.18
CA GLY A 472 16.70 -20.45 0.43
C GLY A 472 16.21 -21.86 0.80
N LEU A 473 16.47 -22.27 2.02
CA LEU A 473 16.12 -23.61 2.53
C LEU A 473 14.81 -23.65 3.33
N GLN A 474 14.01 -22.61 3.31
CA GLN A 474 12.78 -22.53 4.14
C GLN A 474 11.76 -23.61 3.78
N GLN A 475 11.57 -23.92 2.48
CA GLN A 475 10.66 -24.99 2.04
C GLN A 475 11.15 -26.36 2.52
N GLU A 476 12.43 -26.65 2.37
CA GLU A 476 13.01 -27.91 2.83
C GLU A 476 12.94 -28.09 4.36
N LEU A 477 13.11 -26.96 5.11
CA LEU A 477 12.93 -26.95 6.56
C LEU A 477 11.47 -27.29 6.92
N LEU A 478 10.49 -26.66 6.25
CA LEU A 478 9.06 -26.92 6.49
C LEU A 478 8.71 -28.38 6.24
N GLU A 479 9.20 -28.97 5.15
CA GLU A 479 9.00 -30.37 4.79
C GLU A 479 9.64 -31.31 5.83
N ALA A 480 10.87 -31.02 6.26
CA ALA A 480 11.57 -31.82 7.26
C ALA A 480 10.86 -31.76 8.63
N VAL A 481 10.36 -30.61 9.03
CA VAL A 481 9.62 -30.44 10.28
C VAL A 481 8.24 -31.15 10.18
N ALA A 482 7.55 -31.06 9.05
CA ALA A 482 6.28 -31.74 8.84
C ALA A 482 6.41 -33.26 8.90
N ALA A 483 7.56 -33.83 8.44
CA ALA A 483 7.85 -35.25 8.53
C ALA A 483 7.96 -35.78 9.97
N VAL A 484 8.13 -34.92 10.97
CA VAL A 484 8.05 -35.29 12.40
C VAL A 484 6.65 -35.75 12.80
N GLY A 485 5.61 -35.32 12.06
CA GLY A 485 4.23 -35.78 12.26
C GLY A 485 3.45 -35.02 13.33
N LYS A 486 3.93 -33.88 13.80
CA LYS A 486 3.24 -33.01 14.76
C LYS A 486 2.40 -31.95 14.03
N PRO A 487 1.33 -31.44 14.65
CA PRO A 487 0.55 -30.35 14.04
C PRO A 487 1.35 -29.05 13.95
N ILE A 488 1.25 -28.39 12.80
CA ILE A 488 1.96 -27.15 12.48
C ILE A 488 0.96 -26.03 12.22
N VAL A 489 1.19 -24.89 12.82
CA VAL A 489 0.66 -23.59 12.38
C VAL A 489 1.76 -22.87 11.61
N LEU A 490 1.52 -22.57 10.35
CA LEU A 490 2.42 -21.78 9.54
C LEU A 490 2.03 -20.31 9.64
N THR A 491 2.91 -19.47 10.20
CA THR A 491 2.79 -18.02 10.18
C THR A 491 3.71 -17.49 9.09
N VAL A 492 3.14 -16.79 8.10
CA VAL A 492 3.86 -16.22 6.97
C VAL A 492 4.10 -14.75 7.24
N LEU A 493 5.36 -14.31 7.17
CA LEU A 493 5.75 -12.91 7.24
C LEU A 493 6.38 -12.52 5.89
N ALA A 494 5.60 -11.86 5.04
CA ALA A 494 6.02 -11.47 3.69
C ALA A 494 5.17 -10.29 3.22
N GLY A 495 5.73 -9.42 2.40
CA GLY A 495 4.99 -8.28 1.83
C GLY A 495 4.27 -8.59 0.52
N SER A 496 4.27 -9.84 0.08
CA SER A 496 3.77 -10.26 -1.23
C SER A 496 3.27 -11.70 -1.22
N ALA A 497 2.53 -12.08 -2.26
CA ALA A 497 2.07 -13.44 -2.44
C ALA A 497 3.24 -14.43 -2.57
N LEU A 498 3.13 -15.56 -1.88
CA LEU A 498 4.02 -16.71 -1.96
C LEU A 498 3.27 -17.95 -2.45
N ASP A 499 3.98 -18.87 -3.10
CA ASP A 499 3.45 -20.20 -3.42
C ASP A 499 3.43 -21.07 -2.15
N LEU A 500 2.25 -21.18 -1.58
CA LEU A 500 1.97 -22.00 -0.39
C LEU A 500 1.19 -23.29 -0.74
N SER A 501 1.17 -23.70 -2.00
CA SER A 501 0.37 -24.85 -2.48
C SER A 501 0.71 -26.12 -1.72
N TRP A 502 1.99 -26.40 -1.51
CA TRP A 502 2.41 -27.56 -0.72
C TRP A 502 1.87 -27.49 0.73
N ALA A 503 1.95 -26.33 1.38
CA ALA A 503 1.45 -26.15 2.74
C ALA A 503 -0.08 -26.24 2.82
N GLN A 504 -0.79 -25.75 1.80
CA GLN A 504 -2.25 -25.84 1.71
C GLN A 504 -2.73 -27.28 1.68
N GLU A 505 -2.04 -28.16 0.97
CA GLU A 505 -2.44 -29.55 0.79
C GLU A 505 -1.92 -30.49 1.88
N HIS A 506 -0.83 -30.12 2.58
CA HIS A 506 -0.18 -31.02 3.52
C HIS A 506 -0.95 -31.16 4.84
N ALA A 507 -1.22 -32.40 5.25
CA ALA A 507 -2.10 -32.73 6.39
C ALA A 507 -1.56 -32.26 7.76
N GLN A 508 -0.24 -32.11 7.94
CA GLN A 508 0.34 -31.62 9.19
C GLN A 508 0.26 -30.11 9.33
N ILE A 509 0.10 -29.37 8.22
CA ILE A 509 -0.12 -27.93 8.26
C ILE A 509 -1.61 -27.70 8.56
N ARG A 510 -1.92 -27.54 9.84
CA ARG A 510 -3.29 -27.47 10.34
C ARG A 510 -3.91 -26.08 10.18
N ALA A 511 -3.07 -25.04 10.17
CA ALA A 511 -3.48 -23.67 9.93
C ALA A 511 -2.38 -22.88 9.24
N ILE A 512 -2.78 -21.89 8.43
CA ILE A 512 -1.89 -20.91 7.78
C ILE A 512 -2.42 -19.52 8.10
N LEU A 513 -1.58 -18.71 8.73
CA LEU A 513 -1.85 -17.31 9.06
C LEU A 513 -0.87 -16.43 8.31
N ASP A 514 -1.36 -15.63 7.38
CA ASP A 514 -0.58 -14.60 6.71
C ASP A 514 -0.59 -13.34 7.56
N CYS A 515 0.59 -12.94 8.00
CA CYS A 515 0.80 -11.83 8.92
C CYS A 515 1.36 -10.59 8.23
N TRP A 516 1.74 -10.67 6.95
CA TRP A 516 2.40 -9.60 6.21
C TRP A 516 3.68 -9.12 6.91
N TYR A 517 3.95 -7.80 6.90
CA TYR A 517 4.86 -7.11 7.81
C TYR A 517 4.00 -6.41 8.87
N PRO A 518 3.81 -7.01 10.05
CA PRO A 518 2.69 -6.69 10.93
C PRO A 518 2.91 -5.48 11.86
N GLY A 519 4.00 -4.71 11.66
CA GLY A 519 4.36 -3.59 12.52
C GLY A 519 5.10 -3.99 13.80
N ALA A 520 5.55 -2.99 14.55
CA ALA A 520 6.43 -3.21 15.70
C ALA A 520 5.83 -4.11 16.80
N ARG A 521 4.51 -4.19 16.90
CA ARG A 521 3.78 -5.03 17.88
C ARG A 521 3.26 -6.34 17.29
N GLY A 522 3.66 -6.68 16.08
CA GLY A 522 3.15 -7.81 15.32
C GLY A 522 3.22 -9.16 16.03
N GLY A 523 4.31 -9.44 16.73
CA GLY A 523 4.45 -10.70 17.48
C GLY A 523 3.42 -10.85 18.61
N LYS A 524 3.03 -9.74 19.25
CA LYS A 524 1.94 -9.76 20.23
C LYS A 524 0.60 -10.10 19.56
N ALA A 525 0.30 -9.46 18.43
CA ALA A 525 -0.91 -9.75 17.68
C ALA A 525 -0.95 -11.21 17.17
N ILE A 526 0.19 -11.74 16.70
CA ILE A 526 0.32 -13.16 16.30
C ILE A 526 -0.01 -14.09 17.47
N ALA A 527 0.59 -13.87 18.64
CA ALA A 527 0.31 -14.69 19.81
C ALA A 527 -1.16 -14.62 20.21
N GLU A 528 -1.75 -13.42 20.27
CA GLU A 528 -3.17 -13.22 20.59
C GLU A 528 -4.10 -13.90 19.55
N ALA A 529 -3.75 -13.91 18.27
CA ALA A 529 -4.47 -14.67 17.24
C ALA A 529 -4.38 -16.18 17.48
N LEU A 530 -3.17 -16.71 17.75
CA LEU A 530 -2.96 -18.15 17.97
C LEU A 530 -3.80 -18.68 19.13
N PHE A 531 -4.00 -17.89 20.16
CA PHE A 531 -4.74 -18.30 21.39
C PHE A 531 -6.18 -17.77 21.46
N GLY A 532 -6.66 -17.06 20.43
CA GLY A 532 -8.07 -16.69 20.32
C GLY A 532 -8.51 -15.49 21.14
N GLU A 533 -7.62 -14.56 21.47
CA GLU A 533 -8.00 -13.28 22.09
C GLU A 533 -8.81 -12.40 21.12
N PHE A 534 -8.67 -12.65 19.84
CA PHE A 534 -9.50 -12.09 18.76
C PHE A 534 -9.60 -13.08 17.62
N SER A 535 -10.57 -12.89 16.72
CA SER A 535 -10.66 -13.65 15.47
C SER A 535 -9.93 -12.91 14.35
N PRO A 536 -9.00 -13.52 13.61
CA PRO A 536 -8.49 -12.96 12.36
C PRO A 536 -9.64 -12.55 11.43
N CYS A 537 -9.50 -11.42 10.76
CA CYS A 537 -10.56 -10.85 9.92
C CYS A 537 -10.03 -10.18 8.65
N GLY A 538 -8.71 -10.18 8.45
CA GLY A 538 -8.10 -9.65 7.25
C GLY A 538 -8.54 -10.38 5.98
N LYS A 539 -8.52 -9.66 4.85
CA LYS A 539 -8.84 -10.17 3.52
C LYS A 539 -7.65 -9.91 2.59
N LEU A 540 -7.36 -10.84 1.69
CA LEU A 540 -6.22 -10.68 0.77
C LEU A 540 -6.41 -9.49 -0.18
N PRO A 541 -5.51 -8.50 -0.19
CA PRO A 541 -5.53 -7.40 -1.14
C PRO A 541 -4.83 -7.74 -2.47
N VAL A 542 -4.32 -8.96 -2.61
CA VAL A 542 -3.69 -9.50 -3.81
C VAL A 542 -4.05 -10.97 -4.00
N THR A 543 -4.04 -11.42 -5.24
CA THR A 543 -4.21 -12.82 -5.62
C THR A 543 -2.93 -13.62 -5.31
N PHE A 544 -3.05 -14.79 -4.72
CA PHE A 544 -1.97 -15.76 -4.52
C PHE A 544 -1.99 -16.82 -5.62
N TYR A 545 -0.86 -17.02 -6.27
CA TYR A 545 -0.68 -17.95 -7.39
C TYR A 545 0.10 -19.20 -6.96
N GLU A 546 -0.05 -20.30 -7.72
CA GLU A 546 0.66 -21.56 -7.50
C GLU A 546 2.06 -21.62 -8.15
N GLY A 547 2.55 -20.50 -8.65
CA GLY A 547 3.85 -20.35 -9.30
C GLY A 547 3.88 -19.19 -10.27
N THR A 548 5.01 -19.00 -10.95
CA THR A 548 5.22 -17.90 -11.92
C THR A 548 4.98 -18.30 -13.38
N GLU A 549 4.91 -19.58 -13.67
CA GLU A 549 4.77 -20.13 -15.03
C GLU A 549 3.47 -19.71 -15.74
N PHE A 550 2.51 -19.25 -14.98
CA PHE A 550 1.21 -18.78 -15.48
C PHE A 550 1.11 -17.26 -15.56
N LEU A 551 2.11 -16.54 -15.04
CA LEU A 551 2.11 -15.09 -15.09
C LEU A 551 2.64 -14.61 -16.46
N PRO A 552 2.10 -13.52 -17.01
CA PRO A 552 2.68 -12.85 -18.16
C PRO A 552 4.12 -12.39 -17.91
N ASP A 553 4.85 -12.05 -18.96
CA ASP A 553 6.20 -11.48 -18.84
C ASP A 553 6.17 -10.26 -17.90
N PHE A 554 7.15 -10.12 -17.03
CA PHE A 554 7.15 -9.05 -16.00
C PHE A 554 7.22 -7.66 -16.64
N THR A 555 7.82 -7.53 -17.82
CA THR A 555 7.89 -6.27 -18.58
C THR A 555 6.63 -5.95 -19.40
N ASP A 556 5.69 -6.90 -19.52
CA ASP A 556 4.41 -6.67 -20.16
C ASP A 556 3.45 -5.94 -19.22
N TYR A 557 3.11 -4.71 -19.54
CA TYR A 557 2.21 -3.86 -18.78
C TYR A 557 0.74 -3.94 -19.20
N SER A 558 0.41 -4.84 -20.13
CA SER A 558 -0.97 -5.24 -20.37
C SER A 558 -1.55 -5.91 -19.11
N MET A 559 -2.81 -5.62 -18.80
CA MET A 559 -3.49 -6.26 -17.68
C MET A 559 -4.05 -7.65 -18.00
N ALA A 560 -4.01 -8.08 -19.26
CA ALA A 560 -4.50 -9.39 -19.69
C ALA A 560 -3.84 -10.54 -18.89
N GLY A 561 -4.67 -11.39 -18.28
CA GLY A 561 -4.21 -12.54 -17.49
C GLY A 561 -3.59 -12.18 -16.13
N ARG A 562 -3.71 -10.94 -15.66
CA ARG A 562 -3.19 -10.45 -14.38
C ARG A 562 -4.31 -10.14 -13.41
N THR A 563 -4.02 -10.22 -12.14
CA THR A 563 -4.93 -9.92 -11.03
C THR A 563 -6.26 -10.68 -11.11
N TYR A 564 -7.06 -10.61 -10.07
CA TYR A 564 -8.39 -11.24 -10.08
C TYR A 564 -9.33 -10.68 -11.16
N ARG A 565 -9.06 -9.45 -11.62
CA ARG A 565 -9.93 -8.75 -12.59
C ARG A 565 -9.85 -9.34 -14.00
N TYR A 566 -8.67 -9.85 -14.40
CA TYR A 566 -8.39 -10.27 -15.78
C TYR A 566 -7.90 -11.72 -15.90
N THR A 567 -7.67 -12.42 -14.79
CA THR A 567 -7.32 -13.84 -14.84
C THR A 567 -8.57 -14.72 -14.83
N ASP A 568 -8.58 -15.71 -15.69
CA ASP A 568 -9.59 -16.81 -15.72
C ASP A 568 -9.01 -18.11 -15.16
N ARG A 569 -7.77 -18.07 -14.64
CA ARG A 569 -7.01 -19.24 -14.20
C ARG A 569 -7.31 -19.61 -12.77
N HIS A 570 -7.01 -20.86 -12.45
CA HIS A 570 -6.98 -21.33 -11.08
C HIS A 570 -5.91 -20.57 -10.28
N VAL A 571 -6.27 -20.11 -9.10
CA VAL A 571 -5.38 -19.41 -8.17
C VAL A 571 -5.37 -20.15 -6.83
N LEU A 572 -4.27 -20.00 -6.08
CA LEU A 572 -4.15 -20.63 -4.77
C LEU A 572 -5.16 -20.03 -3.78
N TYR A 573 -5.09 -18.70 -3.60
CA TYR A 573 -6.07 -17.93 -2.84
C TYR A 573 -6.52 -16.69 -3.62
N PRO A 574 -7.83 -16.48 -3.76
CA PRO A 574 -8.37 -15.33 -4.48
C PRO A 574 -8.18 -14.01 -3.73
N PHE A 575 -8.14 -12.91 -4.45
CA PHE A 575 -8.32 -11.56 -3.87
C PHE A 575 -9.60 -11.50 -3.01
N GLY A 576 -9.58 -10.77 -1.91
CA GLY A 576 -10.72 -10.61 -1.01
C GLY A 576 -11.00 -11.82 -0.09
N TYR A 577 -10.22 -12.90 -0.19
CA TYR A 577 -10.34 -14.10 0.63
C TYR A 577 -9.72 -13.93 2.02
N GLY A 578 -10.34 -14.52 3.02
CA GLY A 578 -9.84 -14.66 4.39
C GLY A 578 -10.88 -15.31 5.30
N LEU A 579 -10.45 -16.26 6.12
CA LEU A 579 -11.27 -16.97 7.10
C LEU A 579 -11.34 -16.23 8.43
N THR A 580 -12.30 -16.61 9.28
CA THR A 580 -12.44 -16.15 10.66
C THR A 580 -12.63 -17.35 11.60
N TYR A 581 -12.51 -17.15 12.91
CA TYR A 581 -12.88 -18.16 13.93
C TYR A 581 -14.39 -18.25 14.14
N SER A 582 -15.15 -17.31 13.59
CA SER A 582 -16.59 -17.24 13.68
C SER A 582 -17.27 -17.71 12.39
N GLN A 583 -18.58 -17.66 12.35
CA GLN A 583 -19.38 -17.94 11.16
C GLN A 583 -20.20 -16.72 10.82
N ILE A 584 -20.03 -16.21 9.61
CA ILE A 584 -20.75 -15.04 9.12
C ILE A 584 -21.78 -15.49 8.09
N ARG A 585 -23.01 -15.02 8.24
CA ARG A 585 -24.10 -15.28 7.33
C ARG A 585 -24.56 -13.99 6.67
N TYR A 586 -24.70 -14.03 5.36
CA TYR A 586 -25.27 -12.98 4.53
C TYR A 586 -26.69 -13.35 4.13
N SER A 587 -27.65 -12.42 4.25
CA SER A 587 -29.05 -12.62 3.86
C SER A 587 -29.69 -11.30 3.40
N ASP A 588 -30.89 -11.42 2.84
CA ASP A 588 -31.76 -10.29 2.46
C ASP A 588 -31.08 -9.27 1.53
N ALA A 589 -30.15 -9.71 0.69
CA ALA A 589 -29.48 -8.84 -0.26
C ALA A 589 -30.47 -8.32 -1.31
N HIS A 590 -30.51 -7.00 -1.50
CA HIS A 590 -31.32 -6.34 -2.52
C HIS A 590 -30.72 -4.99 -2.90
N ALA A 591 -31.10 -4.46 -4.05
CA ALA A 591 -30.84 -3.09 -4.44
C ALA A 591 -32.13 -2.27 -4.27
N ASP A 592 -31.98 -0.98 -3.98
CA ASP A 592 -33.11 -0.05 -3.84
C ASP A 592 -33.86 0.19 -5.16
N VAL A 593 -33.20 -0.14 -6.29
CA VAL A 593 -33.80 -0.06 -7.64
C VAL A 593 -33.46 -1.32 -8.44
N THR A 594 -34.36 -1.67 -9.39
CA THR A 594 -34.12 -2.73 -10.38
C THR A 594 -33.61 -2.19 -11.71
N ASP A 595 -33.88 -0.93 -11.96
CA ASP A 595 -33.50 -0.19 -13.16
C ASP A 595 -32.90 1.15 -12.74
N PHE A 596 -31.81 1.57 -13.39
CA PHE A 596 -31.21 2.87 -13.11
C PHE A 596 -31.02 3.70 -14.40
N GLY A 597 -31.17 5.01 -14.26
CA GLY A 597 -30.90 5.99 -15.31
C GLY A 597 -29.49 6.60 -15.19
N ILE A 598 -29.31 7.75 -15.81
CA ILE A 598 -28.10 8.55 -15.72
C ILE A 598 -28.11 9.30 -14.38
N LEU A 599 -26.98 9.27 -13.64
CA LEU A 599 -26.75 10.00 -12.38
C LEU A 599 -27.59 9.55 -11.17
N GLU A 600 -28.31 8.44 -11.26
CA GLU A 600 -29.01 7.87 -10.13
C GLU A 600 -28.09 6.88 -9.40
N PRO A 601 -27.77 7.09 -8.12
CA PRO A 601 -27.00 6.11 -7.34
C PRO A 601 -27.85 4.85 -7.10
N VAL A 602 -27.18 3.72 -6.95
CA VAL A 602 -27.78 2.44 -6.59
C VAL A 602 -27.29 2.05 -5.20
N THR A 603 -28.20 1.89 -4.24
CA THR A 603 -27.82 1.41 -2.92
C THR A 603 -28.06 -0.09 -2.80
N VAL A 604 -27.00 -0.81 -2.49
CA VAL A 604 -27.03 -2.24 -2.21
C VAL A 604 -27.18 -2.43 -0.71
N HIS A 605 -28.19 -3.18 -0.30
CA HIS A 605 -28.51 -3.55 1.07
C HIS A 605 -28.18 -5.02 1.28
N VAL A 606 -27.60 -5.36 2.42
CA VAL A 606 -27.39 -6.74 2.82
C VAL A 606 -27.41 -6.85 4.34
N THR A 607 -28.01 -7.92 4.84
CA THR A 607 -27.94 -8.25 6.26
C THR A 607 -26.76 -9.15 6.54
N VAL A 608 -25.91 -8.75 7.47
CA VAL A 608 -24.75 -9.52 7.92
C VAL A 608 -24.97 -9.95 9.36
N GLU A 609 -24.81 -11.23 9.65
CA GLU A 609 -25.04 -11.83 10.96
C GLU A 609 -23.84 -12.67 11.39
N ASN A 610 -23.35 -12.45 12.59
CA ASN A 610 -22.36 -13.32 13.23
C ASN A 610 -23.09 -14.45 13.97
N THR A 611 -23.11 -15.64 13.36
CA THR A 611 -23.75 -16.84 13.95
C THR A 611 -22.79 -17.69 14.77
N GLY A 612 -21.53 -17.30 14.86
CA GLY A 612 -20.50 -18.02 15.60
C GLY A 612 -20.27 -17.50 17.02
N THR A 613 -19.12 -17.86 17.60
CA THR A 613 -18.80 -17.68 19.01
C THR A 613 -17.69 -16.65 19.28
N TYR A 614 -17.17 -16.00 18.23
CA TYR A 614 -16.17 -14.94 18.35
C TYR A 614 -16.70 -13.62 17.80
N PRO A 615 -16.47 -12.49 18.47
CA PRO A 615 -16.66 -11.18 17.84
C PRO A 615 -15.76 -11.06 16.61
N VAL A 616 -16.26 -10.40 15.57
CA VAL A 616 -15.51 -10.22 14.32
C VAL A 616 -15.65 -8.81 13.78
N GLN A 617 -14.63 -8.40 13.02
CA GLN A 617 -14.73 -7.27 12.11
C GLN A 617 -14.86 -7.84 10.70
N GLU A 618 -16.03 -7.72 10.09
CA GLU A 618 -16.27 -8.29 8.76
C GLU A 618 -16.12 -7.22 7.67
N ALA A 619 -15.42 -7.55 6.61
CA ALA A 619 -15.27 -6.71 5.43
C ALA A 619 -16.29 -7.10 4.37
N VAL A 620 -17.42 -6.37 4.34
CA VAL A 620 -18.43 -6.52 3.29
C VAL A 620 -17.90 -5.95 1.99
N GLN A 621 -17.95 -6.73 0.92
CA GLN A 621 -17.41 -6.42 -0.40
C GLN A 621 -18.55 -6.43 -1.43
N VAL A 622 -18.58 -5.43 -2.30
CA VAL A 622 -19.52 -5.34 -3.42
C VAL A 622 -18.75 -5.32 -4.73
N TYR A 623 -19.04 -6.28 -5.56
CA TYR A 623 -18.45 -6.44 -6.90
C TYR A 623 -19.50 -6.19 -7.97
N VAL A 624 -19.09 -5.58 -9.08
CA VAL A 624 -19.95 -5.29 -10.24
C VAL A 624 -19.36 -5.95 -11.48
N ARG A 625 -20.21 -6.52 -12.32
CA ARG A 625 -19.87 -7.05 -13.63
C ARG A 625 -20.95 -6.69 -14.65
N PHE A 626 -20.56 -6.19 -15.83
CA PHE A 626 -21.46 -6.04 -16.95
C PHE A 626 -21.66 -7.39 -17.65
N SER A 627 -22.90 -7.79 -17.92
CA SER A 627 -23.19 -9.14 -18.45
C SER A 627 -22.73 -9.34 -19.89
N GLU A 628 -22.70 -8.29 -20.70
CA GLU A 628 -22.33 -8.29 -22.12
C GLU A 628 -20.97 -7.66 -22.40
N ARG A 629 -20.02 -7.86 -21.47
CA ARG A 629 -18.66 -7.30 -21.56
C ARG A 629 -17.86 -7.85 -22.75
N GLU A 630 -16.95 -7.02 -23.27
CA GLU A 630 -15.97 -7.43 -24.27
C GLU A 630 -14.84 -8.30 -23.64
N ALA A 631 -14.03 -8.92 -24.48
CA ALA A 631 -12.96 -9.82 -24.01
C ALA A 631 -11.83 -9.09 -23.25
N TYR A 632 -11.61 -7.81 -23.54
CA TYR A 632 -10.61 -6.98 -22.85
C TYR A 632 -11.16 -6.33 -21.58
N ASP A 633 -12.48 -6.36 -21.36
CA ASP A 633 -13.07 -5.81 -20.14
C ASP A 633 -12.76 -6.69 -18.92
N PRO A 634 -12.61 -6.10 -17.74
CA PRO A 634 -12.43 -6.86 -16.51
C PRO A 634 -13.64 -7.77 -16.23
N GLY A 635 -13.40 -8.84 -15.49
CA GLY A 635 -14.44 -9.69 -14.95
C GLY A 635 -15.26 -8.97 -13.88
N TYR A 636 -15.35 -9.51 -12.68
CA TYR A 636 -15.88 -8.76 -11.54
C TYR A 636 -14.88 -7.68 -11.12
N GLN A 637 -15.43 -6.53 -10.71
CA GLN A 637 -14.67 -5.39 -10.22
C GLN A 637 -15.17 -5.02 -8.83
N LEU A 638 -14.30 -4.93 -7.84
CA LEU A 638 -14.65 -4.36 -6.55
C LEU A 638 -15.06 -2.89 -6.72
N LYS A 639 -16.22 -2.51 -6.20
CA LYS A 639 -16.74 -1.14 -6.26
C LYS A 639 -17.15 -0.59 -4.90
N GLY A 640 -17.41 -1.47 -3.94
CA GLY A 640 -17.76 -1.07 -2.59
C GLY A 640 -17.14 -1.93 -1.51
N ILE A 641 -16.73 -1.30 -0.41
CA ILE A 641 -16.29 -1.97 0.81
C ILE A 641 -16.96 -1.33 2.02
N ARG A 642 -17.22 -2.15 3.05
CA ARG A 642 -17.67 -1.66 4.35
C ARG A 642 -17.17 -2.58 5.45
N SER A 643 -16.41 -2.04 6.38
CA SER A 643 -15.97 -2.76 7.57
C SER A 643 -17.02 -2.67 8.67
N VAL A 644 -17.43 -3.81 9.25
CA VAL A 644 -18.53 -3.89 10.23
C VAL A 644 -18.13 -4.77 11.42
N ALA A 645 -18.18 -4.19 12.62
CA ALA A 645 -18.01 -4.95 13.86
C ALA A 645 -19.30 -5.71 14.19
N LEU A 646 -19.19 -6.99 14.54
CA LEU A 646 -20.32 -7.86 14.89
C LEU A 646 -19.98 -8.66 16.15
N GLU A 647 -20.74 -8.45 17.21
CA GLU A 647 -20.72 -9.30 18.39
C GLU A 647 -21.35 -10.68 18.11
N CYS A 648 -21.10 -11.66 18.99
CA CYS A 648 -21.69 -12.99 18.86
C CYS A 648 -23.23 -12.93 18.83
N GLY A 649 -23.85 -13.45 17.77
CA GLY A 649 -25.30 -13.41 17.55
C GLY A 649 -25.82 -12.06 17.06
N GLU A 650 -24.97 -11.07 16.83
CA GLU A 650 -25.38 -9.76 16.31
C GLU A 650 -25.68 -9.80 14.82
N LYS A 651 -26.69 -9.04 14.44
CA LYS A 651 -27.17 -8.88 13.06
C LYS A 651 -27.25 -7.40 12.73
N LYS A 652 -26.64 -6.99 11.63
CA LYS A 652 -26.64 -5.61 11.12
C LYS A 652 -27.03 -5.54 9.65
N GLU A 653 -27.80 -4.54 9.28
CA GLU A 653 -27.98 -4.16 7.88
C GLU A 653 -26.82 -3.27 7.47
N VAL A 654 -26.25 -3.59 6.32
CA VAL A 654 -25.15 -2.84 5.69
C VAL A 654 -25.62 -2.29 4.36
N CYS A 655 -25.46 -0.98 4.17
CA CYS A 655 -25.81 -0.29 2.95
C CYS A 655 -24.54 0.24 2.27
N ILE A 656 -24.38 -0.04 0.98
CA ILE A 656 -23.27 0.44 0.16
C ILE A 656 -23.85 1.10 -1.09
N THR A 657 -23.60 2.40 -1.25
CA THR A 657 -24.09 3.17 -2.38
C THR A 657 -23.06 3.20 -3.50
N LEU A 658 -23.47 2.78 -4.68
CA LEU A 658 -22.71 2.80 -5.93
C LEU A 658 -23.16 3.99 -6.77
N SER A 659 -22.22 4.75 -7.27
CA SER A 659 -22.49 5.83 -8.24
C SER A 659 -22.65 5.27 -9.65
N THR A 660 -23.21 6.03 -10.57
CA THR A 660 -23.31 5.60 -11.99
C THR A 660 -21.95 5.20 -12.57
N ARG A 661 -20.86 5.86 -12.15
CA ARG A 661 -19.49 5.55 -12.59
C ARG A 661 -19.03 4.16 -12.17
N ASP A 662 -19.51 3.63 -11.07
CA ASP A 662 -19.13 2.29 -10.60
C ASP A 662 -19.62 1.17 -11.53
N PHE A 663 -20.52 1.49 -12.44
CA PHE A 663 -21.00 0.63 -13.52
C PHE A 663 -20.30 0.86 -14.86
N ALA A 664 -19.38 1.82 -14.94
CA ALA A 664 -18.71 2.14 -16.19
C ALA A 664 -17.57 1.14 -16.51
N LEU A 665 -17.37 0.94 -17.80
CA LEU A 665 -16.22 0.27 -18.40
C LEU A 665 -15.40 1.29 -19.19
N ILE A 666 -14.12 1.04 -19.32
CA ILE A 666 -13.22 1.88 -20.13
C ILE A 666 -13.11 1.29 -21.52
N SER A 667 -13.40 2.07 -22.55
CA SER A 667 -13.26 1.63 -23.94
C SER A 667 -11.78 1.56 -24.39
N GLU A 668 -11.51 0.99 -25.56
CA GLU A 668 -10.17 0.97 -26.15
C GLU A 668 -9.60 2.37 -26.40
N GLU A 669 -10.47 3.39 -26.58
CA GLU A 669 -10.08 4.79 -26.72
C GLU A 669 -9.93 5.52 -25.36
N GLY A 670 -10.07 4.82 -24.24
CA GLY A 670 -9.93 5.40 -22.90
C GLY A 670 -11.15 6.16 -22.41
N LYS A 671 -12.32 5.97 -23.01
CA LYS A 671 -13.58 6.61 -22.59
C LYS A 671 -14.26 5.81 -21.50
N CYS A 672 -14.84 6.51 -20.52
CA CYS A 672 -15.58 5.91 -19.42
C CYS A 672 -17.06 5.78 -19.81
N LEU A 673 -17.53 4.58 -20.09
CA LEU A 673 -18.84 4.31 -20.71
C LEU A 673 -19.70 3.41 -19.82
N VAL A 674 -20.94 3.83 -19.56
CA VAL A 674 -21.98 2.99 -18.97
C VAL A 674 -22.90 2.48 -20.07
N HIS A 675 -22.85 1.18 -20.30
CA HIS A 675 -23.61 0.51 -21.36
C HIS A 675 -25.05 0.21 -20.91
N PRO A 676 -26.04 0.30 -21.81
CA PRO A 676 -27.37 -0.24 -21.51
C PRO A 676 -27.29 -1.77 -21.45
N GLY A 677 -28.08 -2.38 -20.57
CA GLY A 677 -28.06 -3.82 -20.39
C GLY A 677 -28.05 -4.25 -18.93
N SER A 678 -27.79 -5.52 -18.68
CA SER A 678 -27.83 -6.13 -17.37
C SER A 678 -26.47 -6.04 -16.67
N TYR A 679 -26.50 -5.61 -15.41
CA TYR A 679 -25.36 -5.62 -14.50
C TYR A 679 -25.61 -6.62 -13.38
N GLU A 680 -24.60 -7.41 -13.10
CA GLU A 680 -24.57 -8.33 -11.98
C GLU A 680 -23.85 -7.67 -10.82
N ILE A 681 -24.47 -7.62 -9.66
CA ILE A 681 -23.90 -7.10 -8.42
C ILE A 681 -23.77 -8.27 -7.46
N ALA A 682 -22.56 -8.60 -7.05
CA ALA A 682 -22.28 -9.61 -6.05
C ALA A 682 -21.90 -8.96 -4.71
N VAL A 683 -22.56 -9.37 -3.62
CA VAL A 683 -22.31 -8.85 -2.27
C VAL A 683 -22.05 -9.99 -1.29
N GLY A 684 -20.96 -9.84 -0.51
CA GLY A 684 -20.55 -10.85 0.48
C GLY A 684 -19.23 -10.50 1.14
N GLY A 685 -18.62 -11.46 1.83
CA GLY A 685 -17.33 -11.34 2.50
C GLY A 685 -16.14 -11.80 1.66
N GLN A 686 -16.33 -12.01 0.37
CA GLN A 686 -15.35 -12.59 -0.54
C GLN A 686 -15.68 -12.28 -2.00
N GLN A 687 -14.74 -12.55 -2.91
CA GLN A 687 -14.95 -12.48 -4.36
C GLN A 687 -15.99 -13.54 -4.82
N PRO A 688 -16.82 -13.22 -5.84
CA PRO A 688 -17.84 -14.13 -6.37
C PRO A 688 -17.26 -15.16 -7.35
N ASP A 689 -16.38 -16.03 -6.88
CA ASP A 689 -15.74 -17.07 -7.66
C ASP A 689 -15.88 -18.45 -7.01
N GLU A 690 -15.67 -19.51 -7.81
CA GLU A 690 -15.80 -20.89 -7.35
C GLU A 690 -14.73 -21.26 -6.33
N ARG A 691 -13.50 -20.72 -6.46
CA ARG A 691 -12.39 -21.02 -5.55
C ARG A 691 -12.68 -20.46 -4.16
N SER A 692 -13.12 -19.19 -4.07
CA SER A 692 -13.55 -18.57 -2.82
C SER A 692 -14.64 -19.40 -2.14
N SER A 693 -15.66 -19.79 -2.91
CA SER A 693 -16.77 -20.60 -2.38
C SER A 693 -16.34 -21.97 -1.85
N ARG A 694 -15.39 -22.63 -2.52
CA ARG A 694 -14.83 -23.91 -2.06
C ARG A 694 -14.00 -23.75 -0.77
N LEU A 695 -13.20 -22.70 -0.67
CA LEU A 695 -12.32 -22.44 0.48
C LEU A 695 -13.09 -22.03 1.74
N THR A 696 -14.15 -21.23 1.59
CA THR A 696 -14.94 -20.71 2.72
C THR A 696 -16.16 -21.58 3.06
N GLY A 697 -16.62 -22.40 2.11
CA GLY A 697 -17.92 -23.08 2.19
C GLY A 697 -19.12 -22.13 2.07
N GLN A 698 -18.90 -20.89 1.65
CA GLN A 698 -19.94 -19.85 1.53
C GLN A 698 -20.07 -19.38 0.09
N THR A 699 -21.23 -18.82 -0.23
CA THR A 699 -21.51 -18.15 -1.52
C THR A 699 -21.88 -16.71 -1.27
N VAL A 700 -21.58 -15.85 -2.24
CA VAL A 700 -22.03 -14.47 -2.23
C VAL A 700 -23.46 -14.36 -2.74
N SER A 701 -24.18 -13.31 -2.35
CA SER A 701 -25.50 -13.00 -2.91
C SER A 701 -25.34 -12.24 -4.22
N THR A 702 -26.05 -12.66 -5.26
CA THR A 702 -26.00 -12.04 -6.59
C THR A 702 -27.32 -11.36 -6.91
N LEU A 703 -27.26 -10.11 -7.34
CA LEU A 703 -28.37 -9.28 -7.76
C LEU A 703 -28.20 -8.87 -9.22
N PHE A 704 -29.30 -8.63 -9.90
CA PHE A 704 -29.31 -8.12 -11.27
C PHE A 704 -30.06 -6.80 -11.32
N ILE A 705 -29.42 -5.79 -11.90
CA ILE A 705 -30.04 -4.50 -12.20
C ILE A 705 -29.84 -4.15 -13.66
N CYS A 706 -30.72 -3.34 -14.23
CA CYS A 706 -30.67 -2.99 -15.64
C CYS A 706 -30.41 -1.49 -15.83
N LYS A 707 -29.45 -1.15 -16.68
CA LYS A 707 -29.34 0.22 -17.18
C LYS A 707 -30.21 0.38 -18.41
N THR A 708 -31.11 1.34 -18.37
CA THR A 708 -32.00 1.70 -19.49
C THR A 708 -31.42 2.82 -20.34
N GLY A 709 -31.92 2.95 -21.58
CA GLY A 709 -31.52 4.01 -22.51
C GLY A 709 -30.29 3.69 -23.35
N ASN A 710 -29.51 4.71 -23.72
CA ASN A 710 -28.34 4.59 -24.57
C ASN A 710 -27.04 4.43 -23.78
N VAL A 711 -25.94 4.09 -24.48
CA VAL A 711 -24.57 4.22 -23.94
C VAL A 711 -24.36 5.64 -23.44
N THR A 712 -23.84 5.77 -22.23
CA THR A 712 -23.64 7.07 -21.58
C THR A 712 -22.16 7.22 -21.25
N GLU A 713 -21.52 8.23 -21.81
CA GLU A 713 -20.20 8.65 -21.36
C GLU A 713 -20.33 9.40 -20.04
N VAL A 714 -19.61 8.96 -19.03
CA VAL A 714 -19.56 9.61 -17.71
C VAL A 714 -18.17 10.19 -17.48
N GLU A 715 -18.07 11.16 -16.61
CA GLU A 715 -16.76 11.71 -16.25
C GLU A 715 -15.89 10.60 -15.66
N TYR A 716 -14.72 10.44 -16.24
CA TYR A 716 -13.73 9.46 -15.80
C TYR A 716 -13.36 9.64 -14.33
#